data_47d515c96610bcdb8902e1faaa669dd7
#
_entry.id   47d515c96610bcdb8902e1faaa669dd7
#
_cell.length_a   1.000
_cell.length_b   1.000
_cell.length_c   1.000
_cell.angle_alpha   90.00
_cell.angle_beta   90.00
_cell.angle_gamma   90.00
#
_symmetry.space_group_name_H-M   'P 1'
#
loop_
_entity.id
_entity.type
_entity.pdbx_description
1 polymer ?
#
loop_
_entity_poly.entity_id
_entity_poly.type
_entity_poly.pdbx_seq_one_letter_code
_entity_poly.pdbx_strand_id
1 'polypeptide(L)'
;MSFISLFLGGYKSHCLSRRRLVDHATSMSRLRFTLEKTASGSRARATRFQTLHNEVLTPTFMPVGTHASVRSQSREDLLESGAQVLLANTYHLLLRPGVEIFQQFGGIHNFMKWPRSVLTDSGGFQIFCLPNSRVMKEEGAYFKSYVDNRTICLSPEKSIETQRFIGSDIMMVLDQCVPSTVEKQFAKDAMELTHRWALRSLAARGDSPQSLFGIVQGACYEDLRVESAKVISEMPFDGYAIGGLAVGESRAEREDCTAVVTDLLPQDRPRYLMGVGTPLDLLEAVHRGVDMFDCILPSSLAQQGVTFTTLGKRDLRRGIYRDIDAPLDPGCSCYTCQTYSLAYLYHINRVRDTRAWQLLALHNIHYYMKLTRQMREHILADTWLPFYKEQQEILSGNDSYGPKSVIKAKDQRLAHRFSRGRYEVIAQDGFGKIRCTISGEVMHSVNNPEVEARELYVEQSRLLERLGNAEEKSLVIWDVGLGSAANAMAAINAIESIPADVRPRKVKIFSFENDMDALKLALGHRGLFRHLRHGGPETLVKDGKWTSKCGLIEWILLDGDFAQRKFEADAAHLVFFDPFSFKTDGALWTLASFREMYNCLKDEACLIYTYTNSTAIRAAMLAAGFAVAKGQSTGPKSETTVALTTKAQESEPGLSLLDRTWLDRWQRSDAKAPFGCADHDTDWQETIPNHPQFAKPCRTAHIDA
;
A
#
# COMPACT_ATOMS: atom_id res chain seq x y z
N MET A 1 13.72 -41.52 -49.44
CA MET A 1 15.13 -41.96 -49.49
C MET A 1 15.90 -40.94 -48.69
N SER A 2 16.13 -41.22 -47.41
CA SER A 2 17.38 -41.61 -46.77
C SER A 2 18.39 -40.46 -46.78
N PHE A 3 18.74 -39.87 -45.64
CA PHE A 3 19.71 -40.37 -44.70
C PHE A 3 19.59 -39.67 -43.31
N ILE A 4 19.43 -40.49 -42.28
CA ILE A 4 19.68 -40.22 -40.89
C ILE A 4 21.17 -40.44 -40.65
N SER A 5 21.89 -39.58 -39.92
CA SER A 5 23.06 -40.01 -39.14
C SER A 5 23.36 -39.08 -37.99
N LEU A 6 23.27 -39.65 -36.81
CA LEU A 6 23.79 -39.29 -35.50
C LEU A 6 25.17 -38.61 -35.51
N PHE A 7 25.36 -37.63 -34.59
CA PHE A 7 26.61 -37.57 -33.80
C PHE A 7 26.35 -37.02 -32.40
N LEU A 8 26.49 -37.91 -31.42
CA LEU A 8 26.76 -37.62 -30.01
C LEU A 8 28.27 -37.28 -29.90
N GLY A 9 28.61 -36.19 -29.25
CA GLY A 9 30.01 -35.84 -29.01
C GLY A 9 30.19 -34.67 -28.04
N GLY A 10 30.44 -34.99 -26.78
CA GLY A 10 31.43 -34.36 -25.93
C GLY A 10 31.30 -32.88 -25.57
N TYR A 11 30.71 -32.56 -24.43
CA TYR A 11 30.97 -31.30 -23.71
C TYR A 11 32.44 -31.24 -23.29
N LYS A 12 33.27 -30.51 -24.03
CA LYS A 12 34.55 -30.01 -23.56
C LYS A 12 34.42 -28.54 -23.21
N SER A 13 34.57 -28.26 -21.91
CA SER A 13 34.80 -26.94 -21.33
C SER A 13 35.91 -26.19 -22.10
N HIS A 14 35.53 -25.18 -22.86
CA HIS A 14 36.46 -24.19 -23.33
C HIS A 14 36.32 -22.93 -22.49
N CYS A 15 37.25 -22.78 -21.58
CA CYS A 15 37.62 -21.56 -20.93
C CYS A 15 38.11 -20.57 -22.02
N LEU A 16 37.15 -19.83 -22.65
CA LEU A 16 37.50 -18.76 -23.57
C LEU A 16 37.89 -17.53 -22.76
N SER A 17 39.17 -17.20 -22.88
CA SER A 17 39.88 -16.13 -22.24
C SER A 17 39.05 -14.83 -22.19
N ARG A 18 38.90 -14.28 -20.99
CA ARG A 18 38.31 -12.96 -20.64
C ARG A 18 39.02 -11.75 -21.31
N ARG A 19 39.96 -11.95 -22.24
CA ARG A 19 40.81 -10.87 -22.82
C ARG A 19 40.41 -10.36 -24.19
N ARG A 20 39.30 -10.79 -24.82
CA ARG A 20 38.92 -10.31 -26.17
C ARG A 20 37.59 -9.59 -26.27
N LEU A 21 36.94 -9.26 -25.15
CA LEU A 21 35.71 -8.44 -25.14
C LEU A 21 35.96 -6.99 -24.67
N VAL A 22 37.23 -6.63 -24.35
CA VAL A 22 37.54 -5.29 -23.81
C VAL A 22 38.06 -4.32 -24.90
N ASP A 23 38.39 -4.78 -26.09
CA ASP A 23 39.12 -3.93 -27.07
C ASP A 23 38.27 -3.33 -28.20
N HIS A 24 36.93 -3.37 -28.15
CA HIS A 24 36.12 -2.62 -29.12
C HIS A 24 34.77 -2.17 -28.48
N ALA A 25 34.84 -1.17 -27.65
CA ALA A 25 33.76 -0.20 -27.48
C ALA A 25 34.14 0.82 -26.39
N THR A 26 34.93 1.80 -26.71
CA THR A 26 34.64 3.14 -26.21
C THR A 26 33.33 3.55 -26.87
N SER A 27 32.23 2.95 -26.41
CA SER A 27 30.87 3.39 -26.76
C SER A 27 30.76 4.81 -26.24
N MET A 28 30.85 5.79 -27.13
CA MET A 28 30.56 7.18 -26.79
C MET A 28 29.17 7.19 -26.14
N SER A 29 29.09 7.66 -24.88
CA SER A 29 27.83 7.89 -24.21
C SER A 29 26.90 8.72 -25.12
N ARG A 30 25.63 8.34 -25.20
CA ARG A 30 24.62 9.10 -25.93
C ARG A 30 24.29 10.44 -25.27
N LEU A 31 24.67 10.61 -23.99
CA LEU A 31 24.61 11.88 -23.27
C LEU A 31 25.99 12.56 -23.32
N ARG A 32 26.01 13.80 -23.76
CA ARG A 32 27.17 14.66 -23.58
C ARG A 32 27.08 15.22 -22.16
N PHE A 33 27.83 14.58 -21.25
CA PHE A 33 27.84 14.95 -19.83
C PHE A 33 29.04 15.81 -19.48
N THR A 34 28.82 16.79 -18.61
CA THR A 34 29.86 17.66 -18.06
C THR A 34 29.66 17.84 -16.56
N LEU A 35 30.66 17.49 -15.78
CA LEU A 35 30.76 17.87 -14.38
C LEU A 35 31.32 19.31 -14.32
N GLU A 36 30.53 20.26 -13.85
CA GLU A 36 30.95 21.67 -13.81
C GLU A 36 31.63 22.00 -12.47
N LYS A 37 31.08 21.52 -11.35
CA LYS A 37 31.63 21.76 -10.02
C LYS A 37 31.19 20.68 -9.04
N THR A 38 32.10 20.34 -8.13
CA THR A 38 31.77 19.62 -6.89
C THR A 38 31.97 20.62 -5.72
N ALA A 39 31.01 20.67 -4.80
CA ALA A 39 31.09 21.56 -3.64
C ALA A 39 32.17 21.13 -2.65
N SER A 40 32.91 22.10 -2.10
CA SER A 40 33.93 21.85 -1.09
C SER A 40 33.30 21.25 0.17
N GLY A 41 33.89 20.17 0.70
CA GLY A 41 33.43 19.47 1.90
C GLY A 41 32.14 18.65 1.73
N SER A 42 31.70 18.41 0.48
CA SER A 42 30.51 17.62 0.16
C SER A 42 30.71 16.86 -1.14
N ARG A 43 29.83 15.86 -1.41
CA ARG A 43 29.75 15.19 -2.72
C ARG A 43 28.74 15.87 -3.65
N ALA A 44 28.08 16.94 -3.19
CA ALA A 44 27.13 17.70 -3.99
C ALA A 44 27.80 18.24 -5.25
N ARG A 45 27.16 18.00 -6.40
CA ARG A 45 27.75 18.38 -7.70
C ARG A 45 26.75 19.08 -8.61
N ALA A 46 27.22 20.08 -9.32
CA ALA A 46 26.52 20.73 -10.41
C ALA A 46 27.02 20.12 -11.72
N THR A 47 26.10 19.55 -12.48
CA THR A 47 26.43 18.92 -13.77
C THR A 47 25.47 19.39 -14.85
N ARG A 48 25.79 19.13 -16.09
CA ARG A 48 24.89 19.29 -17.23
C ARG A 48 25.06 18.15 -18.22
N PHE A 49 24.00 17.81 -18.90
CA PHE A 49 24.05 16.86 -19.99
C PHE A 49 23.01 17.17 -21.07
N GLN A 50 23.34 16.79 -22.30
CA GLN A 50 22.47 17.01 -23.46
C GLN A 50 21.69 15.75 -23.77
N THR A 51 20.35 15.86 -23.80
CA THR A 51 19.44 14.83 -24.30
C THR A 51 19.10 15.06 -25.78
N LEU A 52 18.12 14.35 -26.31
CA LEU A 52 17.63 14.57 -27.67
C LEU A 52 16.87 15.90 -27.83
N HIS A 53 16.26 16.43 -26.76
CA HIS A 53 15.38 17.58 -26.83
C HIS A 53 15.95 18.85 -26.19
N ASN A 54 16.68 18.74 -25.08
CA ASN A 54 17.27 19.91 -24.41
C ASN A 54 18.50 19.56 -23.58
N GLU A 55 19.25 20.59 -23.20
CA GLU A 55 20.23 20.51 -22.12
C GLU A 55 19.51 20.41 -20.77
N VAL A 56 19.99 19.53 -19.90
CA VAL A 56 19.48 19.32 -18.53
C VAL A 56 20.56 19.75 -17.54
N LEU A 57 20.20 20.67 -16.66
CA LEU A 57 21.05 21.17 -15.58
C LEU A 57 20.69 20.46 -14.27
N THR A 58 21.68 19.98 -13.55
CA THR A 58 21.46 19.26 -12.27
C THR A 58 22.05 20.02 -11.08
N PRO A 59 21.58 19.77 -9.84
CA PRO A 59 20.49 18.86 -9.47
C PRO A 59 19.16 19.21 -10.11
N THR A 60 18.34 18.21 -10.44
CA THR A 60 17.03 18.45 -11.06
C THR A 60 15.96 17.48 -10.52
N PHE A 61 14.74 17.99 -10.39
CA PHE A 61 13.56 17.17 -10.07
C PHE A 61 12.72 16.94 -11.33
N MET A 62 12.17 15.75 -11.48
CA MET A 62 11.34 15.35 -12.61
C MET A 62 9.89 15.15 -12.14
N PRO A 63 8.96 16.05 -12.48
CA PRO A 63 7.55 15.85 -12.21
C PRO A 63 7.02 14.59 -12.88
N VAL A 64 6.20 13.81 -12.14
CA VAL A 64 5.70 12.53 -12.60
C VAL A 64 4.44 12.67 -13.43
N GLY A 65 4.53 12.34 -14.70
CA GLY A 65 3.45 12.32 -15.68
C GLY A 65 3.05 10.90 -16.06
N THR A 66 2.49 10.14 -15.13
CA THR A 66 2.18 8.69 -15.22
C THR A 66 1.53 8.26 -16.53
N HIS A 67 0.56 9.01 -17.03
CA HIS A 67 -0.19 8.72 -18.26
C HIS A 67 0.05 9.78 -19.34
N ALA A 68 1.29 10.19 -19.54
CA ALA A 68 1.66 11.33 -20.38
C ALA A 68 0.96 12.64 -19.91
N SER A 69 0.74 12.77 -18.61
CA SER A 69 0.13 13.96 -18.01
C SER A 69 0.53 14.06 -16.53
N VAL A 70 1.08 15.19 -16.12
CA VAL A 70 1.29 15.52 -14.71
C VAL A 70 -0.06 15.95 -14.13
N ARG A 71 -0.53 15.22 -13.12
CA ARG A 71 -1.88 15.42 -12.57
C ARG A 71 -2.11 16.86 -12.14
N SER A 72 -3.25 17.40 -12.53
CA SER A 72 -3.71 18.77 -12.22
C SER A 72 -2.80 19.91 -12.71
N GLN A 73 -1.87 19.65 -13.62
CA GLN A 73 -0.98 20.67 -14.19
C GLN A 73 -1.15 20.77 -15.70
N SER A 74 -1.18 21.97 -16.23
CA SER A 74 -1.05 22.23 -17.66
C SER A 74 0.41 22.10 -18.11
N ARG A 75 0.62 22.02 -19.41
CA ARG A 75 1.96 22.09 -20.00
C ARG A 75 2.63 23.41 -19.67
N GLU A 76 1.88 24.49 -19.73
CA GLU A 76 2.30 25.86 -19.45
C GLU A 76 2.79 25.99 -18.01
N ASP A 77 2.02 25.50 -17.03
CA ASP A 77 2.41 25.48 -15.61
C ASP A 77 3.78 24.80 -15.39
N LEU A 78 4.00 23.68 -16.09
CA LEU A 78 5.24 22.92 -15.99
C LEU A 78 6.43 23.66 -16.64
N LEU A 79 6.20 24.32 -17.77
CA LEU A 79 7.23 25.13 -18.44
C LEU A 79 7.61 26.35 -17.61
N GLU A 80 6.63 27.04 -17.05
CA GLU A 80 6.83 28.22 -16.18
C GLU A 80 7.52 27.84 -14.86
N SER A 81 7.22 26.67 -14.29
CA SER A 81 7.94 26.16 -13.12
C SER A 81 9.43 25.89 -13.40
N GLY A 82 9.80 25.74 -14.67
CA GLY A 82 11.16 25.43 -15.11
C GLY A 82 11.47 23.94 -15.17
N ALA A 83 10.45 23.05 -15.23
CA ALA A 83 10.67 21.61 -15.40
C ALA A 83 11.45 21.31 -16.68
N GLN A 84 12.57 20.59 -16.57
CA GLN A 84 13.47 20.27 -17.67
C GLN A 84 13.21 18.87 -18.22
N VAL A 85 12.83 17.94 -17.35
CA VAL A 85 12.54 16.54 -17.65
C VAL A 85 11.26 16.17 -16.97
N LEU A 86 10.37 15.42 -17.64
CA LEU A 86 9.22 14.74 -17.03
C LEU A 86 9.49 13.25 -16.94
N LEU A 87 8.96 12.61 -15.93
CA LEU A 87 8.95 11.15 -15.84
C LEU A 87 7.61 10.60 -16.32
N ALA A 88 7.62 9.60 -17.18
CA ALA A 88 6.44 8.86 -17.62
C ALA A 88 6.57 7.37 -17.32
N ASN A 89 5.46 6.66 -17.07
CA ASN A 89 5.50 5.28 -16.63
C ASN A 89 5.23 4.30 -17.78
N THR A 90 6.22 3.53 -18.15
CA THR A 90 6.16 2.53 -19.24
C THR A 90 5.02 1.54 -19.07
N TYR A 91 4.83 1.00 -17.86
CA TYR A 91 3.72 0.08 -17.57
C TYR A 91 2.35 0.65 -17.94
N HIS A 92 2.07 1.88 -17.52
CA HIS A 92 0.79 2.52 -17.76
C HIS A 92 0.60 2.86 -19.25
N LEU A 93 1.64 3.37 -19.88
CA LEU A 93 1.59 3.78 -21.28
C LEU A 93 1.54 2.59 -22.25
N LEU A 94 2.14 1.45 -21.90
CA LEU A 94 1.99 0.18 -22.61
C LEU A 94 0.53 -0.29 -22.63
N LEU A 95 -0.18 -0.15 -21.50
CA LEU A 95 -1.57 -0.61 -21.37
C LEU A 95 -2.58 0.41 -21.90
N ARG A 96 -2.29 1.69 -21.73
CA ARG A 96 -3.16 2.79 -22.18
C ARG A 96 -2.36 4.08 -22.37
N PRO A 97 -2.27 4.69 -23.56
CA PRO A 97 -3.11 4.38 -24.74
C PRO A 97 -2.66 3.18 -25.57
N GLY A 98 -1.46 2.60 -25.33
CA GLY A 98 -0.83 1.57 -26.12
C GLY A 98 0.28 2.14 -27.01
N VAL A 99 1.23 1.26 -27.39
CA VAL A 99 2.41 1.67 -28.19
C VAL A 99 2.05 2.16 -29.59
N GLU A 100 0.99 1.64 -30.16
CA GLU A 100 0.48 1.97 -31.51
C GLU A 100 0.13 3.46 -31.64
N ILE A 101 -0.42 4.04 -30.56
CA ILE A 101 -0.75 5.47 -30.51
C ILE A 101 0.51 6.32 -30.53
N PHE A 102 1.53 5.96 -29.76
CA PHE A 102 2.79 6.69 -29.79
C PHE A 102 3.50 6.61 -31.14
N GLN A 103 3.44 5.45 -31.82
CA GLN A 103 3.96 5.31 -33.17
C GLN A 103 3.22 6.22 -34.16
N GLN A 104 1.88 6.27 -34.07
CA GLN A 104 1.05 7.12 -34.94
C GLN A 104 1.35 8.62 -34.75
N PHE A 105 1.59 9.06 -33.51
CA PHE A 105 1.89 10.46 -33.19
C PHE A 105 3.38 10.82 -33.29
N GLY A 106 4.27 9.87 -33.56
CA GLY A 106 5.71 10.10 -33.61
C GLY A 106 6.33 10.35 -32.23
N GLY A 107 5.81 9.68 -31.20
CA GLY A 107 6.32 9.69 -29.82
C GLY A 107 5.55 10.56 -28.84
N ILE A 108 5.94 10.42 -27.56
CA ILE A 108 5.29 11.07 -26.42
C ILE A 108 5.36 12.59 -26.47
N HIS A 109 6.45 13.16 -27.00
CA HIS A 109 6.65 14.60 -27.13
C HIS A 109 5.58 15.25 -28.02
N ASN A 110 5.33 14.64 -29.18
CA ASN A 110 4.28 15.10 -30.09
C ASN A 110 2.87 14.82 -29.52
N PHE A 111 2.70 13.69 -28.85
CA PHE A 111 1.42 13.30 -28.25
C PHE A 111 0.98 14.29 -27.18
N MET A 112 1.85 14.63 -26.24
CA MET A 112 1.53 15.57 -25.14
C MET A 112 1.97 17.02 -25.41
N LYS A 113 2.53 17.30 -26.59
CA LYS A 113 3.07 18.62 -26.97
C LYS A 113 4.13 19.14 -25.97
N TRP A 114 4.92 18.25 -25.43
CA TRP A 114 5.99 18.58 -24.50
C TRP A 114 7.32 18.82 -25.24
N PRO A 115 7.93 20.03 -25.14
CA PRO A 115 9.10 20.38 -25.93
C PRO A 115 10.45 20.02 -25.28
N ARG A 116 10.43 19.47 -24.06
CA ARG A 116 11.64 19.15 -23.30
C ARG A 116 11.75 17.65 -23.07
N SER A 117 12.77 17.22 -22.34
CA SER A 117 13.09 15.82 -22.14
C SER A 117 11.99 15.04 -21.40
N VAL A 118 11.93 13.74 -21.73
CA VAL A 118 11.12 12.75 -21.02
C VAL A 118 12.01 11.56 -20.65
N LEU A 119 11.92 11.14 -19.40
CA LEU A 119 12.45 9.86 -18.93
C LEU A 119 11.30 8.88 -18.76
N THR A 120 11.42 7.67 -19.27
CA THR A 120 10.49 6.58 -18.96
C THR A 120 11.11 5.62 -17.96
N ASP A 121 10.34 5.24 -16.93
CA ASP A 121 10.73 4.11 -16.07
C ASP A 121 10.69 2.78 -16.84
N SER A 122 11.13 1.70 -16.18
CA SER A 122 11.14 0.36 -16.79
C SER A 122 9.77 -0.34 -16.81
N GLY A 123 8.82 0.09 -15.98
CA GLY A 123 7.56 -0.60 -15.67
C GLY A 123 7.68 -1.64 -14.53
N GLY A 124 8.88 -1.97 -14.07
CA GLY A 124 9.13 -2.99 -13.04
C GLY A 124 8.51 -2.65 -11.69
N PHE A 125 8.63 -1.41 -11.24
CA PHE A 125 8.09 -0.95 -9.95
C PHE A 125 6.55 -1.04 -9.90
N GLN A 126 5.84 -0.67 -10.97
CA GLN A 126 4.38 -0.75 -11.01
C GLN A 126 3.91 -2.20 -10.91
N ILE A 127 4.63 -3.13 -11.57
CA ILE A 127 4.35 -4.57 -11.45
C ILE A 127 4.67 -5.05 -10.02
N PHE A 128 5.75 -4.56 -9.42
CA PHE A 128 6.07 -4.84 -8.01
C PHE A 128 4.92 -4.44 -7.07
N CYS A 129 4.24 -3.34 -7.31
CA CYS A 129 3.12 -2.87 -6.49
C CYS A 129 1.80 -3.64 -6.70
N LEU A 130 1.71 -4.57 -7.68
CA LEU A 130 0.48 -5.33 -7.93
C LEU A 130 0.29 -6.43 -6.86
N PRO A 131 -0.82 -6.44 -6.12
CA PRO A 131 -1.10 -7.50 -5.16
C PRO A 131 -1.43 -8.81 -5.90
N ASN A 132 -0.81 -9.91 -5.51
CA ASN A 132 -1.14 -11.32 -5.87
C ASN A 132 -1.29 -11.68 -7.36
N SER A 133 -0.92 -10.80 -8.30
CA SER A 133 -1.12 -11.02 -9.75
C SER A 133 0.17 -10.98 -10.57
N ARG A 134 1.33 -11.11 -9.91
CA ARG A 134 2.64 -11.05 -10.58
C ARG A 134 3.45 -12.30 -10.34
N VAL A 135 4.21 -12.70 -11.35
CA VAL A 135 5.24 -13.75 -11.27
C VAL A 135 6.50 -13.25 -11.93
N MET A 136 7.61 -13.21 -11.18
CA MET A 136 8.93 -12.85 -11.71
C MET A 136 9.64 -14.13 -12.16
N LYS A 137 10.12 -14.13 -13.39
CA LYS A 137 10.89 -15.24 -13.98
C LYS A 137 12.09 -14.70 -14.73
N GLU A 138 12.99 -15.56 -15.15
CA GLU A 138 14.15 -15.18 -15.95
C GLU A 138 13.76 -14.46 -17.26
N GLU A 139 12.67 -14.87 -17.88
CA GLU A 139 12.17 -14.29 -19.14
C GLU A 139 11.66 -12.86 -18.95
N GLY A 140 11.03 -12.57 -17.81
CA GLY A 140 10.42 -11.26 -17.52
C GLY A 140 9.40 -11.31 -16.40
N ALA A 141 8.73 -10.19 -16.19
CA ALA A 141 7.67 -10.02 -15.21
C ALA A 141 6.30 -10.32 -15.84
N TYR A 142 5.62 -11.32 -15.33
CA TYR A 142 4.26 -11.69 -15.74
C TYR A 142 3.25 -11.00 -14.82
N PHE A 143 2.24 -10.39 -15.40
CA PHE A 143 1.17 -9.72 -14.64
C PHE A 143 -0.15 -9.72 -15.44
N LYS A 144 -1.25 -9.46 -14.73
CA LYS A 144 -2.56 -9.24 -15.36
C LYS A 144 -2.78 -7.76 -15.64
N SER A 145 -3.16 -7.44 -16.86
CA SER A 145 -3.52 -6.08 -17.27
C SER A 145 -4.80 -5.63 -16.55
N TYR A 146 -4.76 -4.44 -15.93
CA TYR A 146 -5.96 -3.86 -15.31
C TYR A 146 -6.98 -3.33 -16.32
N VAL A 147 -6.64 -3.30 -17.63
CA VAL A 147 -7.50 -2.81 -18.68
C VAL A 147 -8.44 -3.90 -19.20
N ASP A 148 -7.92 -5.11 -19.42
CA ASP A 148 -8.61 -6.20 -20.09
C ASP A 148 -8.33 -7.57 -19.46
N ASN A 149 -7.69 -7.60 -18.31
CA ASN A 149 -7.36 -8.80 -17.52
C ASN A 149 -6.48 -9.85 -18.24
N ARG A 150 -5.89 -9.53 -19.41
CA ARG A 150 -4.95 -10.41 -20.11
C ARG A 150 -3.66 -10.56 -19.32
N THR A 151 -3.07 -11.75 -19.35
CA THR A 151 -1.72 -11.96 -18.83
C THR A 151 -0.70 -11.42 -19.83
N ILE A 152 0.16 -10.54 -19.37
CA ILE A 152 1.23 -9.92 -20.15
C ILE A 152 2.56 -10.30 -19.52
N CYS A 153 3.55 -10.62 -20.36
CA CYS A 153 4.95 -10.72 -19.97
C CYS A 153 5.66 -9.44 -20.39
N LEU A 154 6.17 -8.67 -19.42
CA LEU A 154 7.10 -7.59 -19.65
C LEU A 154 8.52 -8.14 -19.51
N SER A 155 9.15 -8.50 -20.62
CA SER A 155 10.56 -8.87 -20.65
C SER A 155 11.45 -7.61 -20.76
N PRO A 156 12.76 -7.70 -20.47
CA PRO A 156 13.70 -6.61 -20.72
C PRO A 156 13.60 -6.05 -22.14
N GLU A 157 13.53 -6.92 -23.15
CA GLU A 157 13.41 -6.56 -24.55
C GLU A 157 12.09 -5.81 -24.83
N LYS A 158 10.97 -6.30 -24.27
CA LYS A 158 9.65 -5.67 -24.43
C LYS A 158 9.58 -4.33 -23.73
N SER A 159 10.20 -4.18 -22.56
CA SER A 159 10.30 -2.91 -21.86
C SER A 159 11.07 -1.87 -22.71
N ILE A 160 12.22 -2.23 -23.23
CA ILE A 160 13.03 -1.34 -24.08
C ILE A 160 12.30 -1.02 -25.39
N GLU A 161 11.70 -2.01 -26.05
CA GLU A 161 10.90 -1.79 -27.26
C GLU A 161 9.76 -0.79 -26.99
N THR A 162 9.05 -0.96 -25.89
CA THR A 162 7.97 -0.07 -25.47
C THR A 162 8.46 1.36 -25.26
N GLN A 163 9.57 1.55 -24.54
CA GLN A 163 10.17 2.86 -24.28
C GLN A 163 10.67 3.51 -25.58
N ARG A 164 11.18 2.71 -26.53
CA ARG A 164 11.55 3.20 -27.85
C ARG A 164 10.35 3.72 -28.64
N PHE A 165 9.22 3.03 -28.61
CA PHE A 165 7.98 3.48 -29.28
C PHE A 165 7.34 4.69 -28.57
N ILE A 166 7.43 4.75 -27.23
CA ILE A 166 7.04 5.94 -26.48
C ILE A 166 7.92 7.13 -26.93
N GLY A 167 9.19 6.91 -27.27
CA GLY A 167 10.08 7.94 -27.77
C GLY A 167 10.61 8.87 -26.67
N SER A 168 10.86 8.35 -25.48
CA SER A 168 11.50 9.10 -24.39
C SER A 168 12.98 9.40 -24.72
N ASP A 169 13.57 10.41 -24.07
CA ASP A 169 15.00 10.73 -24.20
C ASP A 169 15.87 9.75 -23.42
N ILE A 170 15.38 9.34 -22.25
CA ILE A 170 16.08 8.46 -21.32
C ILE A 170 15.19 7.25 -21.03
N MET A 171 15.72 6.08 -21.27
CA MET A 171 15.10 4.79 -20.96
C MET A 171 15.74 4.19 -19.71
N MET A 172 14.98 3.34 -19.00
CA MET A 172 15.46 2.60 -17.84
C MET A 172 15.50 1.10 -18.14
N VAL A 173 16.50 0.39 -17.63
CA VAL A 173 16.52 -1.08 -17.67
C VAL A 173 15.38 -1.66 -16.84
N LEU A 174 14.83 -2.82 -17.24
CA LEU A 174 13.91 -3.55 -16.39
C LEU A 174 14.65 -4.10 -15.16
N ASP A 175 14.07 -3.95 -13.99
CA ASP A 175 14.64 -4.34 -12.71
C ASP A 175 13.63 -5.09 -11.84
N GLN A 176 14.10 -5.87 -10.90
CA GLN A 176 13.28 -6.49 -9.87
C GLN A 176 13.45 -5.74 -8.56
N CYS A 177 12.49 -4.83 -8.27
CA CYS A 177 12.37 -4.19 -6.98
C CYS A 177 11.87 -5.19 -5.92
N VAL A 178 12.38 -5.07 -4.70
CA VAL A 178 11.96 -5.88 -3.53
C VAL A 178 11.77 -4.99 -2.31
N PRO A 179 10.94 -5.39 -1.32
CA PRO A 179 10.79 -4.64 -0.07
C PRO A 179 12.13 -4.52 0.66
N SER A 180 12.33 -3.43 1.41
CA SER A 180 13.54 -3.23 2.23
C SER A 180 13.72 -4.29 3.31
N THR A 181 12.62 -4.93 3.72
CA THR A 181 12.56 -5.94 4.81
C THR A 181 12.76 -7.39 4.33
N VAL A 182 12.99 -7.60 3.04
CA VAL A 182 13.14 -8.94 2.47
C VAL A 182 14.43 -9.63 2.99
N GLU A 183 14.41 -10.95 3.05
CA GLU A 183 15.60 -11.73 3.42
C GLU A 183 16.75 -11.52 2.42
N LYS A 184 17.99 -11.53 2.93
CA LYS A 184 19.18 -11.20 2.17
C LYS A 184 19.37 -12.07 0.92
N GLN A 185 19.10 -13.36 1.01
CA GLN A 185 19.24 -14.27 -0.14
C GLN A 185 18.27 -13.89 -1.26
N PHE A 186 17.01 -13.59 -0.92
CA PHE A 186 16.02 -13.15 -1.90
C PHE A 186 16.38 -11.79 -2.52
N ALA A 187 16.93 -10.86 -1.72
CA ALA A 187 17.45 -9.58 -2.22
C ALA A 187 18.59 -9.79 -3.20
N LYS A 188 19.49 -10.76 -2.92
CA LYS A 188 20.61 -11.15 -3.79
C LYS A 188 20.09 -11.73 -5.10
N ASP A 189 19.18 -12.69 -5.06
CA ASP A 189 18.61 -13.32 -6.25
C ASP A 189 17.91 -12.30 -7.16
N ALA A 190 17.18 -11.35 -6.59
CA ALA A 190 16.53 -10.27 -7.32
C ALA A 190 17.55 -9.27 -7.93
N MET A 191 18.61 -8.96 -7.21
CA MET A 191 19.71 -8.14 -7.69
C MET A 191 20.44 -8.80 -8.88
N GLU A 192 20.77 -10.08 -8.77
CA GLU A 192 21.42 -10.84 -9.83
C GLU A 192 20.52 -10.97 -11.07
N LEU A 193 19.21 -11.16 -10.90
CA LEU A 193 18.24 -11.14 -11.99
C LEU A 193 18.24 -9.77 -12.68
N THR A 194 18.24 -8.68 -11.89
CA THR A 194 18.36 -7.32 -12.44
C THR A 194 19.62 -7.14 -13.28
N HIS A 195 20.77 -7.67 -12.85
CA HIS A 195 22.01 -7.61 -13.62
C HIS A 195 21.89 -8.34 -14.97
N ARG A 196 21.28 -9.52 -15.00
CA ARG A 196 21.04 -10.26 -16.25
C ARG A 196 20.07 -9.51 -17.17
N TRP A 197 19.02 -8.93 -16.61
CA TRP A 197 18.06 -8.10 -17.35
C TRP A 197 18.68 -6.80 -17.86
N ALA A 198 19.62 -6.22 -17.13
CA ALA A 198 20.38 -5.05 -17.57
C ALA A 198 21.18 -5.33 -18.85
N LEU A 199 21.85 -6.49 -18.94
CA LEU A 199 22.57 -6.92 -20.16
C LEU A 199 21.61 -7.14 -21.35
N ARG A 200 20.46 -7.77 -21.11
CA ARG A 200 19.41 -7.96 -22.13
C ARG A 200 18.82 -6.63 -22.60
N SER A 201 18.61 -5.69 -21.69
CA SER A 201 18.14 -4.33 -22.02
C SER A 201 19.16 -3.57 -22.87
N LEU A 202 20.45 -3.68 -22.57
CA LEU A 202 21.53 -3.10 -23.39
C LEU A 202 21.53 -3.67 -24.81
N ALA A 203 21.39 -4.99 -24.94
CA ALA A 203 21.30 -5.64 -26.25
C ALA A 203 20.07 -5.19 -27.04
N ALA A 204 18.90 -5.10 -26.37
CA ALA A 204 17.64 -4.67 -26.98
C ALA A 204 17.64 -3.18 -27.39
N ARG A 205 18.40 -2.32 -26.70
CA ARG A 205 18.56 -0.92 -27.09
C ARG A 205 19.13 -0.79 -28.50
N GLY A 206 20.13 -1.58 -28.85
CA GLY A 206 20.80 -1.52 -30.15
C GLY A 206 21.28 -0.11 -30.47
N ASP A 207 21.04 0.34 -31.70
CA ASP A 207 21.45 1.66 -32.21
C ASP A 207 20.51 2.81 -31.90
N SER A 208 19.51 2.62 -31.00
CA SER A 208 18.61 3.69 -30.61
C SER A 208 19.40 4.93 -30.13
N PRO A 209 19.00 6.15 -30.55
CA PRO A 209 19.64 7.38 -30.09
C PRO A 209 19.30 7.71 -28.64
N GLN A 210 18.28 7.07 -28.08
CA GLN A 210 17.85 7.26 -26.70
C GLN A 210 18.90 6.75 -25.72
N SER A 211 19.08 7.46 -24.63
CA SER A 211 19.97 7.05 -23.54
C SER A 211 19.36 5.93 -22.72
N LEU A 212 20.20 5.06 -22.15
CA LEU A 212 19.74 3.98 -21.28
C LEU A 212 20.49 4.03 -19.94
N PHE A 213 19.76 4.03 -18.85
CA PHE A 213 20.30 4.02 -17.49
C PHE A 213 20.23 2.63 -16.88
N GLY A 214 21.33 2.20 -16.26
CA GLY A 214 21.39 1.01 -15.42
C GLY A 214 20.85 1.28 -14.02
N ILE A 215 20.34 0.24 -13.35
CA ILE A 215 19.76 0.37 -12.00
C ILE A 215 20.53 -0.49 -11.02
N VAL A 216 21.04 0.14 -9.95
CA VAL A 216 21.68 -0.53 -8.81
C VAL A 216 20.58 -0.98 -7.85
N GLN A 217 20.56 -2.29 -7.54
CA GLN A 217 19.65 -2.91 -6.58
C GLN A 217 20.43 -3.47 -5.36
N GLY A 218 19.76 -4.14 -4.40
CA GLY A 218 20.41 -4.76 -3.22
C GLY A 218 19.66 -4.53 -1.92
N ALA A 219 18.39 -4.07 -1.95
CA ALA A 219 17.60 -3.68 -0.78
C ALA A 219 18.41 -2.75 0.16
N CYS A 220 18.42 -2.97 1.46
CA CYS A 220 19.23 -2.21 2.42
C CYS A 220 20.50 -2.97 2.87
N TYR A 221 20.97 -3.94 2.10
CA TYR A 221 22.20 -4.67 2.39
C TYR A 221 23.41 -4.00 1.72
N GLU A 222 24.31 -3.44 2.51
CA GLU A 222 25.45 -2.66 2.03
C GLU A 222 26.34 -3.46 1.08
N ASP A 223 26.66 -4.70 1.41
CA ASP A 223 27.49 -5.58 0.57
C ASP A 223 26.84 -5.87 -0.79
N LEU A 224 25.52 -6.07 -0.84
CA LEU A 224 24.80 -6.24 -2.09
C LEU A 224 24.77 -4.93 -2.91
N ARG A 225 24.60 -3.77 -2.25
CA ARG A 225 24.70 -2.46 -2.92
C ARG A 225 26.06 -2.22 -3.54
N VAL A 226 27.13 -2.58 -2.82
CA VAL A 226 28.51 -2.50 -3.31
C VAL A 226 28.71 -3.43 -4.51
N GLU A 227 28.27 -4.68 -4.42
CA GLU A 227 28.35 -5.66 -5.50
C GLU A 227 27.58 -5.17 -6.74
N SER A 228 26.34 -4.73 -6.57
CA SER A 228 25.51 -4.24 -7.65
C SER A 228 26.07 -2.98 -8.30
N ALA A 229 26.56 -2.02 -7.51
CA ALA A 229 27.16 -0.80 -8.04
C ALA A 229 28.38 -1.11 -8.91
N LYS A 230 29.24 -2.03 -8.50
CA LYS A 230 30.41 -2.47 -9.29
C LYS A 230 29.99 -3.13 -10.60
N VAL A 231 29.08 -4.11 -10.54
CA VAL A 231 28.62 -4.85 -11.73
C VAL A 231 27.94 -3.92 -12.74
N ILE A 232 27.05 -3.05 -12.28
CA ILE A 232 26.30 -2.12 -13.16
C ILE A 232 27.22 -1.04 -13.72
N SER A 233 28.21 -0.55 -12.95
CA SER A 233 29.17 0.48 -13.46
C SER A 233 30.13 -0.04 -14.51
N GLU A 234 30.40 -1.34 -14.59
CA GLU A 234 31.21 -1.95 -15.65
C GLU A 234 30.46 -2.06 -16.98
N MET A 235 29.13 -1.89 -16.97
CA MET A 235 28.29 -1.93 -18.17
C MET A 235 28.20 -0.54 -18.83
N PRO A 236 28.17 -0.45 -20.20
CA PRO A 236 28.24 0.81 -20.92
C PRO A 236 26.89 1.58 -20.90
N PHE A 237 26.43 1.92 -19.74
CA PHE A 237 25.25 2.75 -19.57
C PHE A 237 25.56 4.25 -19.73
N ASP A 238 24.56 5.02 -20.16
CA ASP A 238 24.65 6.46 -20.33
C ASP A 238 24.47 7.22 -19.00
N GLY A 239 23.91 6.54 -17.97
CA GLY A 239 23.71 7.02 -16.62
C GLY A 239 23.35 5.88 -15.68
N TYR A 240 23.30 6.16 -14.39
CA TYR A 240 23.07 5.17 -13.35
C TYR A 240 21.99 5.61 -12.39
N ALA A 241 21.08 4.70 -12.08
CA ALA A 241 20.02 4.92 -11.09
C ALA A 241 20.24 4.07 -9.82
N ILE A 242 19.82 4.60 -8.71
CA ILE A 242 19.78 3.95 -7.41
C ILE A 242 18.31 3.56 -7.16
N GLY A 243 17.98 2.28 -7.40
CA GLY A 243 16.63 1.74 -7.24
C GLY A 243 16.47 0.95 -5.93
N GLY A 244 15.25 0.45 -5.67
CA GLY A 244 14.93 -0.37 -4.50
C GLY A 244 15.12 0.34 -3.16
N LEU A 245 14.94 1.66 -3.15
CA LEU A 245 14.81 2.52 -1.97
C LEU A 245 13.44 3.22 -2.02
N ALA A 246 12.99 3.82 -0.91
CA ALA A 246 11.62 4.31 -0.71
C ALA A 246 10.55 3.19 -0.77
N VAL A 247 10.92 1.98 -0.33
CA VAL A 247 10.08 0.78 -0.31
C VAL A 247 9.96 0.16 1.11
N GLY A 248 10.09 0.99 2.15
CA GLY A 248 9.88 0.62 3.55
C GLY A 248 11.08 0.80 4.48
N GLU A 249 12.22 1.25 3.97
CA GLU A 249 13.39 1.57 4.78
C GLU A 249 13.22 2.88 5.56
N SER A 250 14.02 3.05 6.60
CA SER A 250 14.17 4.33 7.30
C SER A 250 14.94 5.35 6.46
N ARG A 251 14.82 6.63 6.82
CA ARG A 251 15.62 7.69 6.18
C ARG A 251 17.11 7.42 6.33
N ALA A 252 17.58 7.02 7.52
CA ALA A 252 18.99 6.74 7.76
C ALA A 252 19.52 5.63 6.84
N GLU A 253 18.81 4.50 6.74
CA GLU A 253 19.18 3.41 5.85
C GLU A 253 19.24 3.85 4.38
N ARG A 254 18.26 4.67 3.95
CA ARG A 254 18.25 5.21 2.58
C ARG A 254 19.45 6.13 2.33
N GLU A 255 19.78 6.99 3.29
CA GLU A 255 20.90 7.90 3.20
C GLU A 255 22.24 7.16 3.17
N ASP A 256 22.41 6.13 4.01
CA ASP A 256 23.60 5.30 4.05
C ASP A 256 23.77 4.50 2.75
N CYS A 257 22.72 3.83 2.28
CA CYS A 257 22.75 3.12 1.01
C CYS A 257 23.05 4.04 -0.17
N THR A 258 22.50 5.27 -0.17
CA THR A 258 22.78 6.26 -1.21
C THR A 258 24.24 6.68 -1.17
N ALA A 259 24.81 6.94 0.01
CA ALA A 259 26.20 7.33 0.18
C ALA A 259 27.17 6.25 -0.34
N VAL A 260 26.92 4.99 0.03
CA VAL A 260 27.72 3.84 -0.40
C VAL A 260 27.71 3.69 -1.93
N VAL A 261 26.54 3.78 -2.55
CA VAL A 261 26.39 3.60 -4.00
C VAL A 261 27.02 4.77 -4.76
N THR A 262 26.80 6.02 -4.34
CA THR A 262 27.38 7.19 -5.04
C THR A 262 28.89 7.24 -5.00
N ASP A 263 29.54 6.62 -4.01
CA ASP A 263 31.02 6.50 -3.97
C ASP A 263 31.58 5.60 -5.07
N LEU A 264 30.79 4.63 -5.52
CA LEU A 264 31.21 3.62 -6.47
C LEU A 264 30.79 3.94 -7.92
N LEU A 265 29.77 4.79 -8.10
CA LEU A 265 29.30 5.13 -9.43
C LEU A 265 30.25 6.09 -10.17
N PRO A 266 30.40 5.94 -11.51
CA PRO A 266 31.20 6.81 -12.34
C PRO A 266 30.88 8.29 -12.14
N GLN A 267 31.92 9.13 -12.13
CA GLN A 267 31.75 10.58 -11.94
C GLN A 267 31.36 11.32 -13.20
N ASP A 268 31.62 10.74 -14.36
CA ASP A 268 31.37 11.27 -15.69
C ASP A 268 29.99 10.84 -16.26
N ARG A 269 29.04 10.45 -15.39
CA ARG A 269 27.69 10.04 -15.73
C ARG A 269 26.66 10.61 -14.75
N PRO A 270 25.40 10.87 -15.20
CA PRO A 270 24.30 11.25 -14.31
C PRO A 270 23.97 10.14 -13.31
N ARG A 271 23.58 10.55 -12.09
CA ARG A 271 23.15 9.68 -11.00
C ARG A 271 21.71 10.03 -10.60
N TYR A 272 20.84 9.05 -10.64
CA TYR A 272 19.41 9.22 -10.42
C TYR A 272 18.94 8.39 -9.21
N LEU A 273 18.38 9.04 -8.18
CA LEU A 273 17.73 8.37 -7.04
C LEU A 273 16.24 8.27 -7.32
N MET A 274 15.74 7.04 -7.52
CA MET A 274 14.38 6.76 -7.99
C MET A 274 13.34 6.88 -6.89
N GLY A 275 12.22 7.56 -7.19
CA GLY A 275 11.03 7.61 -6.33
C GLY A 275 11.18 8.42 -5.05
N VAL A 276 12.24 9.18 -4.90
CA VAL A 276 12.55 9.95 -3.69
C VAL A 276 12.47 11.46 -3.99
N GLY A 277 11.88 12.31 -3.23
CA GLY A 277 11.14 12.21 -2.00
C GLY A 277 10.67 13.59 -1.54
N THR A 278 10.74 13.87 -0.25
CA THR A 278 10.48 15.21 0.31
C THR A 278 11.64 16.18 -0.03
N PRO A 279 11.43 17.50 0.08
CA PRO A 279 12.51 18.47 -0.12
C PRO A 279 13.76 18.20 0.73
N LEU A 280 13.59 17.71 1.96
CA LEU A 280 14.71 17.32 2.81
C LEU A 280 15.43 16.07 2.28
N ASP A 281 14.70 15.08 1.74
CA ASP A 281 15.31 13.90 1.14
C ASP A 281 16.14 14.28 -0.11
N LEU A 282 15.67 15.25 -0.91
CA LEU A 282 16.42 15.78 -2.04
C LEU A 282 17.72 16.47 -1.58
N LEU A 283 17.62 17.33 -0.56
CA LEU A 283 18.77 18.04 0.01
C LEU A 283 19.85 17.07 0.49
N GLU A 284 19.44 16.03 1.25
CA GLU A 284 20.32 15.00 1.78
C GLU A 284 20.97 14.15 0.68
N ALA A 285 20.22 13.81 -0.36
CA ALA A 285 20.74 13.01 -1.45
C ALA A 285 21.67 13.83 -2.37
N VAL A 286 21.39 15.11 -2.62
CA VAL A 286 22.31 16.01 -3.33
C VAL A 286 23.62 16.14 -2.56
N HIS A 287 23.58 16.29 -1.24
CA HIS A 287 24.78 16.32 -0.38
C HIS A 287 25.65 15.05 -0.55
N ARG A 288 25.00 13.92 -0.89
CA ARG A 288 25.67 12.62 -1.14
C ARG A 288 26.00 12.37 -2.62
N GLY A 289 25.80 13.35 -3.50
CA GLY A 289 26.24 13.29 -4.91
C GLY A 289 25.23 12.75 -5.91
N VAL A 290 23.93 12.84 -5.62
CA VAL A 290 22.84 12.51 -6.55
C VAL A 290 22.49 13.73 -7.40
N ASP A 291 22.12 13.52 -8.67
CA ASP A 291 21.82 14.57 -9.64
C ASP A 291 20.35 14.70 -9.97
N MET A 292 19.62 13.59 -10.04
CA MET A 292 18.26 13.51 -10.57
C MET A 292 17.30 12.84 -9.59
N PHE A 293 16.06 13.31 -9.56
CA PHE A 293 15.02 12.85 -8.65
C PHE A 293 13.66 12.85 -9.33
N ASP A 294 12.81 11.91 -8.94
CA ASP A 294 11.38 11.94 -9.23
C ASP A 294 10.59 11.58 -7.97
N CYS A 295 9.38 12.08 -7.86
CA CYS A 295 8.43 11.63 -6.85
C CYS A 295 7.03 12.16 -7.15
N ILE A 296 6.00 11.43 -6.73
CA ILE A 296 4.61 11.88 -6.80
C ILE A 296 4.23 12.87 -5.68
N LEU A 297 5.08 13.02 -4.65
CA LEU A 297 4.75 13.79 -3.44
C LEU A 297 4.30 15.23 -3.68
N PRO A 298 4.89 16.02 -4.58
CA PRO A 298 4.43 17.38 -4.81
C PRO A 298 2.93 17.47 -5.14
N SER A 299 2.46 16.59 -6.02
CA SER A 299 1.05 16.54 -6.43
C SER A 299 0.17 15.80 -5.41
N SER A 300 0.63 14.68 -4.85
CA SER A 300 -0.18 13.88 -3.92
C SER A 300 -0.37 14.54 -2.55
N LEU A 301 0.63 15.23 -2.03
CA LEU A 301 0.52 16.00 -0.79
C LEU A 301 -0.33 17.26 -0.99
N ALA A 302 -0.25 17.91 -2.16
CA ALA A 302 -1.13 19.00 -2.53
C ALA A 302 -2.61 18.60 -2.50
N GLN A 303 -2.94 17.41 -3.00
CA GLN A 303 -4.29 16.84 -2.92
C GLN A 303 -4.78 16.70 -1.47
N GLN A 304 -3.86 16.49 -0.54
CA GLN A 304 -4.13 16.41 0.89
C GLN A 304 -4.10 17.78 1.60
N GLY A 305 -3.88 18.88 0.88
CA GLY A 305 -3.76 20.22 1.45
C GLY A 305 -2.40 20.52 2.09
N VAL A 306 -1.37 19.73 1.76
CA VAL A 306 -0.02 19.90 2.31
C VAL A 306 0.90 20.53 1.26
N THR A 307 1.64 21.57 1.67
CA THR A 307 2.57 22.31 0.82
C THR A 307 3.94 22.50 1.49
N PHE A 308 4.94 22.72 0.67
CA PHE A 308 6.29 23.07 1.10
C PHE A 308 6.55 24.55 0.75
N THR A 309 7.08 25.29 1.69
CA THR A 309 7.37 26.73 1.53
C THR A 309 8.79 27.06 1.96
N THR A 310 9.26 28.25 1.66
CA THR A 310 10.56 28.76 2.15
C THR A 310 10.64 28.87 3.68
N LEU A 311 9.49 28.73 4.36
CA LEU A 311 9.38 28.74 5.82
C LEU A 311 9.11 27.33 6.40
N GLY A 312 9.24 26.30 5.58
CA GLY A 312 8.95 24.92 5.95
C GLY A 312 7.60 24.41 5.45
N LYS A 313 7.17 23.26 5.98
CA LYS A 313 5.95 22.58 5.59
C LYS A 313 4.71 23.29 6.16
N ARG A 314 3.65 23.45 5.34
CA ARG A 314 2.33 23.94 5.75
C ARG A 314 1.24 22.91 5.47
N ASP A 315 0.30 22.78 6.42
CA ASP A 315 -0.87 21.92 6.32
C ASP A 315 -2.14 22.78 6.32
N LEU A 316 -2.70 23.02 5.15
CA LEU A 316 -3.87 23.88 4.96
C LEU A 316 -5.18 23.25 5.49
N ARG A 317 -5.14 22.09 6.11
CA ARG A 317 -6.30 21.55 6.85
C ARG A 317 -6.48 22.24 8.20
N ARG A 318 -5.45 22.90 8.70
CA ARG A 318 -5.45 23.59 10.00
C ARG A 318 -6.24 24.89 9.93
N GLY A 319 -7.16 25.08 10.88
CA GLY A 319 -8.07 26.24 10.96
C GLY A 319 -7.38 27.61 11.14
N ILE A 320 -6.09 27.61 11.51
CA ILE A 320 -5.28 28.83 11.67
C ILE A 320 -5.12 29.63 10.38
N TYR A 321 -5.34 29.02 9.22
CA TYR A 321 -5.21 29.67 7.92
C TYR A 321 -6.50 30.34 7.43
N ARG A 322 -7.60 30.20 8.21
CA ARG A 322 -8.97 30.58 7.80
C ARG A 322 -9.14 32.07 7.43
N ASP A 323 -8.40 32.94 8.08
CA ASP A 323 -8.54 34.39 8.01
C ASP A 323 -7.23 35.13 7.69
N ILE A 324 -6.22 34.40 7.21
CA ILE A 324 -4.92 35.00 6.88
C ILE A 324 -4.95 35.53 5.44
N ASP A 325 -4.92 36.87 5.31
CA ASP A 325 -4.76 37.56 4.02
C ASP A 325 -3.28 37.77 3.69
N ALA A 326 -2.60 36.68 3.38
CA ALA A 326 -1.20 36.66 2.97
C ALA A 326 -0.99 35.51 1.97
N PRO A 327 0.04 35.54 1.13
CA PRO A 327 0.36 34.46 0.20
C PRO A 327 0.75 33.19 0.94
N LEU A 328 0.57 32.04 0.27
CA LEU A 328 0.97 30.73 0.79
C LEU A 328 2.46 30.71 1.17
N ASP A 329 3.32 31.27 0.34
CA ASP A 329 4.74 31.47 0.58
C ASP A 329 5.15 32.88 0.13
N PRO A 330 5.51 33.78 1.07
CA PRO A 330 5.88 35.16 0.73
C PRO A 330 7.09 35.29 -0.21
N GLY A 331 7.99 34.31 -0.18
CA GLY A 331 9.18 34.26 -1.04
C GLY A 331 8.97 33.53 -2.38
N CYS A 332 7.73 33.20 -2.74
CA CYS A 332 7.42 32.43 -3.93
C CYS A 332 6.82 33.30 -5.05
N SER A 333 7.32 33.12 -6.28
CA SER A 333 6.85 33.81 -7.47
C SER A 333 5.81 33.05 -8.30
N CYS A 334 5.35 31.86 -7.85
CA CYS A 334 4.39 31.07 -8.61
C CYS A 334 3.00 31.76 -8.66
N TYR A 335 2.21 31.40 -9.66
CA TYR A 335 0.86 31.94 -9.86
C TYR A 335 -0.01 31.84 -8.60
N THR A 336 0.03 30.71 -7.89
CA THR A 336 -0.75 30.51 -6.66
C THR A 336 -0.43 31.56 -5.59
N CYS A 337 0.86 31.79 -5.33
CA CYS A 337 1.30 32.73 -4.29
C CYS A 337 1.12 34.19 -4.71
N GLN A 338 1.18 34.50 -5.99
CA GLN A 338 0.99 35.86 -6.49
C GLN A 338 -0.49 36.29 -6.58
N THR A 339 -1.40 35.30 -6.58
CA THR A 339 -2.82 35.57 -6.87
C THR A 339 -3.72 35.35 -5.66
N TYR A 340 -3.44 34.30 -4.82
CA TYR A 340 -4.38 33.87 -3.82
C TYR A 340 -3.82 33.95 -2.40
N SER A 341 -4.71 34.33 -1.45
CA SER A 341 -4.39 34.34 -0.03
C SER A 341 -4.52 32.95 0.60
N LEU A 342 -3.86 32.74 1.74
CA LEU A 342 -3.99 31.54 2.57
C LEU A 342 -5.45 31.27 2.94
N ALA A 343 -6.23 32.31 3.28
CA ALA A 343 -7.64 32.18 3.60
C ALA A 343 -8.45 31.58 2.45
N TYR A 344 -8.23 32.03 1.22
CA TYR A 344 -8.90 31.49 0.04
C TYR A 344 -8.47 30.03 -0.21
N LEU A 345 -7.16 29.76 -0.19
CA LEU A 345 -6.63 28.40 -0.40
C LEU A 345 -7.11 27.44 0.67
N TYR A 346 -7.17 27.86 1.94
CA TYR A 346 -7.78 27.10 3.01
C TYR A 346 -9.26 26.80 2.72
N HIS A 347 -10.03 27.79 2.31
CA HIS A 347 -11.46 27.63 2.02
C HIS A 347 -11.69 26.60 0.93
N ILE A 348 -11.07 26.74 -0.24
CA ILE A 348 -11.26 25.79 -1.36
C ILE A 348 -10.73 24.39 -1.04
N ASN A 349 -9.69 24.27 -0.21
CA ASN A 349 -9.20 22.98 0.27
C ASN A 349 -10.22 22.32 1.22
N ARG A 350 -10.87 23.08 2.09
CA ARG A 350 -11.91 22.58 3.02
C ARG A 350 -13.16 22.08 2.31
N VAL A 351 -13.58 22.74 1.25
CA VAL A 351 -14.72 22.31 0.43
C VAL A 351 -14.34 21.23 -0.61
N ARG A 352 -13.07 20.81 -0.62
CA ARG A 352 -12.52 19.78 -1.53
C ARG A 352 -12.68 20.15 -3.02
N ASP A 353 -12.58 21.42 -3.35
CA ASP A 353 -12.59 21.87 -4.73
C ASP A 353 -11.34 21.37 -5.46
N THR A 354 -11.48 20.89 -6.69
CA THR A 354 -10.36 20.42 -7.52
C THR A 354 -9.35 21.52 -7.81
N ARG A 355 -9.79 22.78 -7.80
CA ARG A 355 -8.93 23.96 -7.94
C ARG A 355 -7.90 24.08 -6.81
N ALA A 356 -8.27 23.65 -5.58
CA ALA A 356 -7.31 23.60 -4.47
C ALA A 356 -6.14 22.68 -4.82
N TRP A 357 -6.42 21.47 -5.29
CA TRP A 357 -5.37 20.54 -5.70
C TRP A 357 -4.49 21.13 -6.82
N GLN A 358 -5.09 21.72 -7.85
CA GLN A 358 -4.36 22.31 -8.96
C GLN A 358 -3.40 23.41 -8.47
N LEU A 359 -3.89 24.39 -7.69
CA LEU A 359 -3.12 25.51 -7.21
C LEU A 359 -1.99 25.10 -6.24
N LEU A 360 -2.29 24.16 -5.34
CA LEU A 360 -1.30 23.68 -4.37
C LEU A 360 -0.25 22.79 -5.03
N ALA A 361 -0.62 21.98 -6.03
CA ALA A 361 0.32 21.17 -6.80
C ALA A 361 1.24 22.05 -7.66
N LEU A 362 0.70 23.09 -8.30
CA LEU A 362 1.50 24.07 -9.02
C LEU A 362 2.55 24.72 -8.11
N HIS A 363 2.13 25.16 -6.92
CA HIS A 363 3.05 25.72 -5.93
C HIS A 363 4.13 24.72 -5.51
N ASN A 364 3.76 23.50 -5.17
CA ASN A 364 4.71 22.47 -4.73
C ASN A 364 5.73 22.15 -5.83
N ILE A 365 5.29 21.97 -7.08
CA ILE A 365 6.20 21.71 -8.21
C ILE A 365 7.14 22.91 -8.41
N HIS A 366 6.60 24.13 -8.41
CA HIS A 366 7.43 25.35 -8.50
C HIS A 366 8.47 25.41 -7.38
N TYR A 367 8.09 25.07 -6.15
CA TYR A 367 9.00 25.02 -5.00
C TYR A 367 10.13 23.99 -5.21
N TYR A 368 9.83 22.78 -5.69
CA TYR A 368 10.85 21.78 -5.97
C TYR A 368 11.83 22.23 -7.06
N MET A 369 11.31 22.84 -8.13
CA MET A 369 12.16 23.41 -9.19
C MET A 369 13.03 24.56 -8.68
N LYS A 370 12.47 25.45 -7.84
CA LYS A 370 13.22 26.53 -7.21
C LYS A 370 14.32 25.98 -6.29
N LEU A 371 13.99 25.01 -5.45
CA LEU A 371 14.94 24.42 -4.51
C LEU A 371 16.12 23.78 -5.23
N THR A 372 15.87 22.98 -6.28
CA THR A 372 16.96 22.35 -7.05
C THR A 372 17.83 23.37 -7.80
N ARG A 373 17.24 24.48 -8.31
CA ARG A 373 18.03 25.60 -8.87
C ARG A 373 18.92 26.27 -7.81
N GLN A 374 18.38 26.54 -6.63
CA GLN A 374 19.15 27.13 -5.52
C GLN A 374 20.29 26.19 -5.08
N MET A 375 20.03 24.89 -4.97
CA MET A 375 21.08 23.90 -4.71
C MET A 375 22.21 24.00 -5.73
N ARG A 376 21.87 24.04 -7.02
CA ARG A 376 22.87 24.20 -8.09
C ARG A 376 23.65 25.51 -7.98
N GLU A 377 22.98 26.63 -7.76
CA GLU A 377 23.60 27.95 -7.61
C GLU A 377 24.63 27.96 -6.46
N HIS A 378 24.27 27.41 -5.30
CA HIS A 378 25.15 27.32 -4.15
C HIS A 378 26.31 26.32 -4.35
N ILE A 379 26.12 25.24 -5.12
CA ILE A 379 27.23 24.34 -5.51
C ILE A 379 28.22 25.09 -6.41
N LEU A 380 27.74 25.78 -7.44
CA LEU A 380 28.58 26.53 -8.37
C LEU A 380 29.34 27.67 -7.67
N ALA A 381 28.69 28.38 -6.74
CA ALA A 381 29.28 29.46 -5.96
C ALA A 381 30.19 28.96 -4.81
N ASP A 382 30.26 27.64 -4.56
CA ASP A 382 30.98 27.02 -3.42
C ASP A 382 30.47 27.47 -2.03
N THR A 383 29.20 27.80 -1.94
CA THR A 383 28.48 28.18 -0.71
C THR A 383 27.50 27.08 -0.25
N TRP A 384 27.74 25.86 -0.68
CA TRP A 384 26.86 24.71 -0.44
C TRP A 384 26.65 24.39 1.05
N LEU A 385 27.71 24.31 1.85
CA LEU A 385 27.60 23.88 3.23
C LEU A 385 26.79 24.82 4.13
N PRO A 386 26.94 26.15 4.07
CA PRO A 386 26.05 27.07 4.76
C PRO A 386 24.59 26.93 4.32
N PHE A 387 24.34 26.87 3.02
CA PHE A 387 22.99 26.68 2.46
C PHE A 387 22.38 25.35 2.91
N TYR A 388 23.13 24.25 2.83
CA TYR A 388 22.69 22.92 3.26
C TYR A 388 22.23 22.92 4.72
N LYS A 389 23.01 23.50 5.64
CA LYS A 389 22.67 23.57 7.07
C LYS A 389 21.42 24.40 7.32
N GLU A 390 21.31 25.56 6.69
CA GLU A 390 20.14 26.42 6.78
C GLU A 390 18.87 25.69 6.28
N GLN A 391 18.95 25.09 5.10
CA GLN A 391 17.80 24.37 4.52
C GLN A 391 17.46 23.11 5.32
N GLN A 392 18.43 22.42 5.88
CA GLN A 392 18.20 21.27 6.75
C GLN A 392 17.38 21.64 7.98
N GLU A 393 17.67 22.77 8.61
CA GLU A 393 16.90 23.29 9.74
C GLU A 393 15.47 23.64 9.35
N ILE A 394 15.30 24.38 8.26
CA ILE A 394 13.97 24.78 7.73
C ILE A 394 13.13 23.56 7.37
N LEU A 395 13.70 22.63 6.60
CA LEU A 395 12.98 21.46 6.06
C LEU A 395 12.72 20.37 7.10
N SER A 396 13.48 20.36 8.20
CA SER A 396 13.23 19.48 9.34
C SER A 396 12.14 20.02 10.27
N GLY A 397 11.81 21.30 10.13
CA GLY A 397 10.78 21.98 10.91
C GLY A 397 9.36 21.50 10.55
N ASN A 398 8.51 21.37 11.56
CA ASN A 398 7.07 21.22 11.35
C ASN A 398 6.43 22.58 11.10
N ASP A 399 5.18 22.58 10.60
CA ASP A 399 4.35 23.79 10.41
C ASP A 399 4.36 24.64 11.69
N SER A 400 5.08 25.76 11.65
CA SER A 400 5.33 26.62 12.81
C SER A 400 4.16 27.55 13.15
N TYR A 401 3.12 27.61 12.30
CA TYR A 401 1.90 28.36 12.57
C TYR A 401 1.05 27.64 13.62
N GLY A 402 0.89 28.25 14.80
CA GLY A 402 0.07 27.76 15.90
C GLY A 402 0.81 26.85 16.90
N PRO A 403 0.14 26.36 17.95
CA PRO A 403 0.77 25.59 18.98
C PRO A 403 1.47 24.37 18.36
N LYS A 404 2.76 24.24 18.62
CA LYS A 404 3.54 23.06 18.21
C LYS A 404 2.84 21.82 18.73
N SER A 405 2.14 21.09 17.87
CA SER A 405 1.86 19.70 18.18
C SER A 405 3.22 19.03 18.23
N VAL A 406 3.65 18.73 19.45
CA VAL A 406 4.88 17.99 19.71
C VAL A 406 4.65 16.56 19.20
N ILE A 407 4.70 16.37 17.89
CA ILE A 407 5.00 15.07 17.33
C ILE A 407 6.47 14.89 17.60
N LYS A 408 6.73 14.24 18.72
CA LYS A 408 8.08 13.99 19.24
C LYS A 408 8.84 13.24 18.16
N ALA A 409 10.02 13.73 17.81
CA ALA A 409 11.03 13.01 17.02
C ALA A 409 11.39 11.61 17.59
N LYS A 410 10.89 11.28 18.78
CA LYS A 410 10.88 9.96 19.39
C LYS A 410 10.03 8.94 18.62
N ASP A 411 8.99 9.37 17.89
CA ASP A 411 8.02 8.44 17.31
C ASP A 411 8.51 7.82 15.99
N GLN A 412 9.41 8.47 15.26
CA GLN A 412 9.99 7.87 14.04
C GLN A 412 11.04 6.77 14.35
N ARG A 413 11.79 6.88 15.44
CA ARG A 413 12.66 5.79 15.93
C ARG A 413 11.87 4.66 16.59
N LEU A 414 10.63 4.91 16.99
CA LEU A 414 9.71 3.94 17.55
C LEU A 414 8.93 3.17 16.46
N ALA A 415 8.76 3.72 15.25
CA ALA A 415 8.02 3.06 14.18
C ALA A 415 8.58 1.66 13.86
N HIS A 416 9.90 1.47 13.84
CA HIS A 416 10.53 0.15 13.65
C HIS A 416 10.36 -0.82 14.83
N ARG A 417 10.04 -0.34 16.03
CA ARG A 417 9.66 -1.21 17.16
C ARG A 417 8.20 -1.67 17.07
N PHE A 418 7.38 -1.03 16.24
CA PHE A 418 5.93 -1.20 16.17
C PHE A 418 5.46 -1.95 14.92
N SER A 419 6.32 -2.69 14.23
CA SER A 419 5.95 -3.53 13.09
C SER A 419 6.38 -4.97 13.27
N ARG A 420 5.57 -5.90 12.76
CA ARG A 420 5.87 -7.33 12.71
C ARG A 420 5.14 -7.96 11.52
N GLY A 421 5.87 -8.66 10.66
CA GLY A 421 5.31 -9.20 9.42
C GLY A 421 4.66 -8.10 8.59
N ARG A 422 3.39 -8.29 8.24
CA ARG A 422 2.59 -7.31 7.48
C ARG A 422 1.80 -6.32 8.35
N TYR A 423 2.11 -6.20 9.64
CA TYR A 423 1.35 -5.38 10.58
C TYR A 423 2.19 -4.31 11.24
N GLU A 424 1.57 -3.18 11.54
CA GLU A 424 2.14 -2.11 12.35
C GLU A 424 1.14 -1.60 13.39
N VAL A 425 1.65 -1.09 14.51
CA VAL A 425 0.84 -0.48 15.56
C VAL A 425 0.68 1.00 15.29
N ILE A 426 -0.56 1.48 15.30
CA ILE A 426 -0.92 2.89 15.32
C ILE A 426 -1.36 3.25 16.73
N ALA A 427 -0.65 4.18 17.38
CA ALA A 427 -1.07 4.74 18.67
C ALA A 427 -2.03 5.91 18.45
N GLN A 428 -3.21 5.86 19.06
CA GLN A 428 -4.23 6.90 18.99
C GLN A 428 -4.87 7.08 20.38
N ASP A 429 -4.91 8.30 20.88
CA ASP A 429 -5.62 8.69 22.12
C ASP A 429 -5.42 7.74 23.33
N GLY A 430 -4.20 7.16 23.44
CA GLY A 430 -3.81 6.30 24.57
C GLY A 430 -4.17 4.82 24.41
N PHE A 431 -4.63 4.39 23.23
CA PHE A 431 -4.81 2.99 22.86
C PHE A 431 -4.11 2.68 21.51
N GLY A 432 -3.92 1.39 21.23
CA GLY A 432 -3.30 0.89 20.01
C GLY A 432 -4.30 0.31 19.03
N LYS A 433 -4.01 0.49 17.73
CA LYS A 433 -4.69 -0.20 16.62
C LYS A 433 -3.65 -0.93 15.79
N ILE A 434 -4.05 -2.02 15.16
CA ILE A 434 -3.20 -2.74 14.21
C ILE A 434 -3.62 -2.35 12.79
N ARG A 435 -2.66 -1.97 11.97
CA ARG A 435 -2.84 -1.73 10.53
C ARG A 435 -2.09 -2.78 9.72
N CYS A 436 -2.75 -3.34 8.72
CA CYS A 436 -2.08 -4.12 7.70
C CYS A 436 -1.35 -3.18 6.74
N THR A 437 -0.04 -3.32 6.63
CA THR A 437 0.80 -2.45 5.77
C THR A 437 0.60 -2.71 4.28
N ILE A 438 0.09 -3.90 3.92
CA ILE A 438 -0.16 -4.30 2.54
C ILE A 438 -1.48 -3.70 2.03
N SER A 439 -2.57 -3.85 2.79
CA SER A 439 -3.90 -3.36 2.40
C SER A 439 -4.20 -1.94 2.88
N GLY A 440 -3.45 -1.45 3.88
CA GLY A 440 -3.74 -0.19 4.57
C GLY A 440 -4.93 -0.26 5.52
N GLU A 441 -5.59 -1.42 5.64
CA GLU A 441 -6.76 -1.60 6.50
C GLU A 441 -6.36 -1.62 7.98
N VAL A 442 -7.15 -0.96 8.81
CA VAL A 442 -6.95 -0.86 10.26
C VAL A 442 -8.00 -1.70 10.96
N MET A 443 -7.56 -2.64 11.78
CA MET A 443 -8.44 -3.39 12.68
C MET A 443 -9.10 -2.42 13.66
N HIS A 444 -10.43 -2.47 13.80
CA HIS A 444 -11.21 -1.53 14.63
C HIS A 444 -10.93 -0.07 14.26
N SER A 445 -11.30 0.32 13.04
CA SER A 445 -10.83 1.55 12.38
C SER A 445 -11.28 2.86 13.02
N VAL A 446 -12.38 2.89 13.77
CA VAL A 446 -13.03 4.15 14.20
C VAL A 446 -12.94 4.36 15.71
N ASN A 447 -13.21 3.35 16.52
CA ASN A 447 -13.30 3.44 17.97
C ASN A 447 -12.13 2.76 18.67
N ASN A 448 -12.09 2.88 20.01
CA ASN A 448 -11.24 2.04 20.84
C ASN A 448 -11.64 0.57 20.66
N PRO A 449 -10.71 -0.33 20.30
CA PRO A 449 -11.00 -1.74 20.06
C PRO A 449 -11.72 -2.46 21.21
N GLU A 450 -11.39 -2.12 22.46
CA GLU A 450 -12.02 -2.72 23.65
C GLU A 450 -13.48 -2.30 23.79
N VAL A 451 -13.80 -1.04 23.46
CA VAL A 451 -15.17 -0.50 23.53
C VAL A 451 -16.03 -1.11 22.41
N GLU A 452 -15.52 -1.11 21.20
CA GLU A 452 -16.22 -1.65 20.03
C GLU A 452 -16.49 -3.16 20.19
N ALA A 453 -15.50 -3.93 20.66
CA ALA A 453 -15.65 -5.35 20.92
C ALA A 453 -16.69 -5.64 22.01
N ARG A 454 -16.74 -4.83 23.08
CA ARG A 454 -17.73 -4.97 24.13
C ARG A 454 -19.14 -4.68 23.63
N GLU A 455 -19.34 -3.57 22.93
CA GLU A 455 -20.66 -3.17 22.40
C GLU A 455 -21.21 -4.19 21.40
N LEU A 456 -20.37 -4.61 20.43
CA LEU A 456 -20.78 -5.45 19.30
C LEU A 456 -20.90 -6.93 19.67
N TYR A 457 -19.98 -7.46 20.47
CA TYR A 457 -19.88 -8.91 20.70
C TYR A 457 -20.32 -9.36 22.09
N VAL A 458 -20.31 -8.49 23.09
CA VAL A 458 -20.75 -8.84 24.46
C VAL A 458 -22.17 -8.32 24.75
N GLU A 459 -22.38 -7.02 24.58
CA GLU A 459 -23.67 -6.38 24.93
C GLU A 459 -24.74 -6.73 23.89
N GLN A 460 -24.48 -6.57 22.60
CA GLN A 460 -25.44 -6.89 21.55
C GLN A 460 -25.79 -8.38 21.51
N SER A 461 -24.84 -9.27 21.79
CA SER A 461 -25.11 -10.71 21.87
C SER A 461 -25.82 -11.12 23.16
N ARG A 462 -25.94 -10.23 24.14
CA ARG A 462 -26.47 -10.50 25.47
C ARG A 462 -25.74 -11.69 26.12
N LEU A 463 -24.37 -11.70 25.95
CA LEU A 463 -23.53 -12.82 26.35
C LEU A 463 -23.78 -13.29 27.77
N LEU A 464 -23.85 -12.33 28.75
CA LEU A 464 -24.01 -12.68 30.16
C LEU A 464 -25.37 -13.30 30.48
N GLU A 465 -26.43 -12.90 29.79
CA GLU A 465 -27.76 -13.50 29.95
C GLU A 465 -27.79 -14.94 29.40
N ARG A 466 -27.00 -15.26 28.40
CA ARG A 466 -26.91 -16.60 27.79
C ARG A 466 -26.10 -17.59 28.60
N LEU A 467 -25.43 -17.17 29.66
CA LEU A 467 -24.61 -18.07 30.47
C LEU A 467 -25.48 -19.03 31.32
N GLY A 468 -26.75 -18.68 31.55
CA GLY A 468 -27.72 -19.58 32.17
C GLY A 468 -27.22 -20.21 33.46
N ASN A 469 -27.40 -21.53 33.56
CA ASN A 469 -27.16 -22.33 34.78
C ASN A 469 -25.99 -23.29 34.54
N ALA A 470 -25.28 -23.68 35.60
CA ALA A 470 -24.10 -24.56 35.57
C ALA A 470 -24.38 -26.00 35.05
N GLU A 471 -25.64 -26.46 35.07
CA GLU A 471 -26.06 -27.77 34.58
C GLU A 471 -26.25 -27.79 33.05
N GLU A 472 -26.31 -26.66 32.40
CA GLU A 472 -26.43 -26.57 30.93
C GLU A 472 -25.12 -26.98 30.23
N LYS A 473 -25.25 -27.43 28.96
CA LYS A 473 -24.08 -27.65 28.09
C LYS A 473 -23.25 -26.39 27.97
N SER A 474 -21.95 -26.51 27.80
CA SER A 474 -21.04 -25.40 27.60
C SER A 474 -21.53 -24.46 26.49
N LEU A 475 -21.45 -23.14 26.71
CA LEU A 475 -21.65 -22.15 25.67
C LEU A 475 -20.40 -22.15 24.77
N VAL A 476 -20.59 -22.36 23.48
CA VAL A 476 -19.50 -22.38 22.51
C VAL A 476 -19.51 -21.08 21.72
N ILE A 477 -18.37 -20.39 21.68
CA ILE A 477 -18.15 -19.15 20.94
C ILE A 477 -17.07 -19.40 19.89
N TRP A 478 -17.35 -19.05 18.64
CA TRP A 478 -16.32 -18.93 17.60
C TRP A 478 -15.92 -17.45 17.45
N ASP A 479 -14.63 -17.18 17.53
CA ASP A 479 -14.01 -15.89 17.33
C ASP A 479 -13.18 -15.94 16.03
N VAL A 480 -13.77 -15.49 14.92
CA VAL A 480 -13.21 -15.59 13.57
C VAL A 480 -12.52 -14.30 13.20
N GLY A 481 -11.20 -14.36 13.06
CA GLY A 481 -10.34 -13.20 12.91
C GLY A 481 -9.89 -12.68 14.27
N LEU A 482 -9.03 -13.44 14.97
CA LEU A 482 -8.55 -13.14 16.32
C LEU A 482 -7.86 -11.75 16.39
N GLY A 483 -7.08 -11.39 15.37
CA GLY A 483 -6.41 -10.10 15.26
C GLY A 483 -5.58 -9.74 16.48
N SER A 484 -5.95 -8.65 17.19
CA SER A 484 -5.34 -8.26 18.48
C SER A 484 -6.02 -8.90 19.69
N ALA A 485 -6.88 -9.90 19.52
CA ALA A 485 -7.67 -10.60 20.54
C ALA A 485 -8.68 -9.69 21.29
N ALA A 486 -9.12 -8.58 20.69
CA ALA A 486 -10.05 -7.65 21.36
C ALA A 486 -11.39 -8.30 21.66
N ASN A 487 -11.94 -9.07 20.70
CA ASN A 487 -13.29 -9.69 20.82
C ASN A 487 -13.30 -10.80 21.86
N ALA A 488 -12.35 -11.74 21.77
CA ALA A 488 -12.22 -12.82 22.75
C ALA A 488 -11.95 -12.28 24.17
N MET A 489 -11.11 -11.26 24.30
CA MET A 489 -10.81 -10.65 25.60
C MET A 489 -11.97 -9.85 26.16
N ALA A 490 -12.80 -9.21 25.34
CA ALA A 490 -14.02 -8.55 25.79
C ALA A 490 -14.98 -9.59 26.41
N ALA A 491 -15.15 -10.74 25.76
CA ALA A 491 -15.97 -11.84 26.30
C ALA A 491 -15.37 -12.42 27.60
N ILE A 492 -14.05 -12.71 27.64
CA ILE A 492 -13.37 -13.26 28.82
C ILE A 492 -13.51 -12.30 30.00
N ASN A 493 -13.21 -11.01 29.82
CA ASN A 493 -13.30 -10.00 30.88
C ASN A 493 -14.74 -9.86 31.42
N ALA A 494 -15.75 -9.92 30.51
CA ALA A 494 -17.14 -9.87 30.91
C ALA A 494 -17.54 -11.08 31.76
N ILE A 495 -17.13 -12.28 31.36
CA ILE A 495 -17.43 -13.52 32.09
C ILE A 495 -16.70 -13.55 33.45
N GLU A 496 -15.44 -13.10 33.50
CA GLU A 496 -14.66 -13.04 34.74
C GLU A 496 -15.16 -11.97 35.73
N SER A 497 -15.97 -11.02 35.24
CA SER A 497 -16.62 -10.00 36.11
C SER A 497 -17.83 -10.55 36.86
N ILE A 498 -18.29 -11.76 36.58
CA ILE A 498 -19.42 -12.39 37.27
C ILE A 498 -19.02 -12.69 38.72
N PRO A 499 -19.88 -12.37 39.72
CA PRO A 499 -19.61 -12.63 41.12
C PRO A 499 -19.35 -14.13 41.38
N ALA A 500 -18.42 -14.46 42.30
CA ALA A 500 -17.98 -15.82 42.56
C ALA A 500 -19.07 -16.76 43.13
N ASP A 501 -20.13 -16.21 43.66
CA ASP A 501 -21.32 -16.93 44.20
C ASP A 501 -22.30 -17.36 43.09
N VAL A 502 -22.18 -16.77 41.88
CA VAL A 502 -22.93 -17.17 40.69
C VAL A 502 -22.18 -18.28 39.98
N ARG A 503 -22.86 -19.38 39.68
CA ARG A 503 -22.28 -20.51 38.92
C ARG A 503 -22.89 -20.61 37.51
N PRO A 504 -22.40 -19.83 36.55
CA PRO A 504 -22.84 -19.94 35.17
C PRO A 504 -22.31 -21.22 34.50
N ARG A 505 -22.91 -21.59 33.37
CA ARG A 505 -22.42 -22.70 32.54
C ARG A 505 -21.02 -22.42 32.02
N LYS A 506 -20.26 -23.45 31.72
CA LYS A 506 -18.91 -23.35 31.14
C LYS A 506 -18.94 -22.70 29.77
N VAL A 507 -17.88 -22.01 29.43
CA VAL A 507 -17.70 -21.35 28.14
C VAL A 507 -16.46 -21.90 27.43
N LYS A 508 -16.62 -22.28 26.16
CA LYS A 508 -15.49 -22.61 25.26
C LYS A 508 -15.40 -21.55 24.19
N ILE A 509 -14.23 -20.96 24.03
CA ILE A 509 -13.93 -19.98 22.96
C ILE A 509 -12.95 -20.62 22.00
N PHE A 510 -13.31 -20.74 20.74
CA PHE A 510 -12.42 -21.15 19.66
C PHE A 510 -12.07 -19.93 18.82
N SER A 511 -10.83 -19.47 18.89
CA SER A 511 -10.34 -18.36 18.04
C SER A 511 -9.62 -18.91 16.83
N PHE A 512 -10.01 -18.41 15.65
CA PHE A 512 -9.44 -18.82 14.35
C PHE A 512 -8.58 -17.68 13.82
N GLU A 513 -7.31 -17.97 13.52
CA GLU A 513 -6.38 -16.97 12.98
C GLU A 513 -5.35 -17.67 12.07
N ASN A 514 -5.12 -17.10 10.90
CA ASN A 514 -4.13 -17.60 9.95
C ASN A 514 -2.80 -16.84 10.00
N ASP A 515 -2.72 -15.76 10.77
CA ASP A 515 -1.52 -14.93 10.91
C ASP A 515 -1.41 -14.34 12.32
N MET A 516 -0.69 -15.03 13.17
CA MET A 516 -0.49 -14.68 14.57
C MET A 516 0.39 -13.42 14.80
N ASP A 517 0.94 -12.82 13.74
CA ASP A 517 1.83 -11.66 13.88
C ASP A 517 1.13 -10.42 14.42
N ALA A 518 -0.17 -10.24 14.12
CA ALA A 518 -0.96 -9.16 14.69
C ALA A 518 -1.03 -9.24 16.23
N LEU A 519 -1.39 -10.40 16.77
CA LEU A 519 -1.44 -10.63 18.22
C LEU A 519 -0.06 -10.55 18.88
N LYS A 520 0.95 -11.17 18.28
CA LYS A 520 2.34 -11.13 18.78
C LYS A 520 2.88 -9.68 18.83
N LEU A 521 2.53 -8.87 17.83
CA LEU A 521 2.89 -7.46 17.79
C LEU A 521 2.16 -6.68 18.90
N ALA A 522 0.84 -6.87 19.04
CA ALA A 522 0.04 -6.22 20.09
C ALA A 522 0.53 -6.58 21.51
N LEU A 523 0.90 -7.86 21.74
CA LEU A 523 1.49 -8.33 23.01
C LEU A 523 2.80 -7.64 23.36
N GLY A 524 3.61 -7.26 22.37
CA GLY A 524 4.80 -6.43 22.56
C GLY A 524 4.49 -5.01 23.04
N HIS A 525 3.24 -4.56 22.94
CA HIS A 525 2.80 -3.18 23.18
C HIS A 525 1.62 -3.08 24.15
N ARG A 526 1.58 -3.92 25.21
CA ARG A 526 0.52 -3.98 26.24
C ARG A 526 0.17 -2.64 26.90
N GLY A 527 1.05 -1.65 26.80
CA GLY A 527 0.77 -0.28 27.25
C GLY A 527 -0.34 0.39 26.45
N LEU A 528 -0.42 0.06 25.15
CA LEU A 528 -1.43 0.56 24.21
C LEU A 528 -2.63 -0.39 24.08
N PHE A 529 -2.44 -1.70 24.27
CA PHE A 529 -3.46 -2.75 24.22
C PHE A 529 -3.73 -3.26 25.65
N ARG A 530 -4.57 -2.54 26.40
CA ARG A 530 -4.76 -2.79 27.82
C ARG A 530 -5.39 -4.17 28.12
N HIS A 531 -6.27 -4.65 27.24
CA HIS A 531 -6.89 -5.99 27.33
C HIS A 531 -5.84 -7.12 27.29
N LEU A 532 -4.67 -6.89 26.70
CA LEU A 532 -3.56 -7.87 26.64
C LEU A 532 -2.68 -7.88 27.91
N ARG A 533 -3.02 -7.11 28.93
CA ARG A 533 -2.38 -7.25 30.25
C ARG A 533 -2.81 -8.51 30.99
N HIS A 534 -3.92 -9.11 30.58
CA HIS A 534 -4.40 -10.42 31.02
C HIS A 534 -3.42 -11.52 30.58
N GLY A 535 -3.22 -12.57 31.41
CA GLY A 535 -2.28 -13.65 31.10
C GLY A 535 -2.72 -14.62 30.00
N GLY A 536 -4.03 -14.65 29.66
CA GLY A 536 -4.64 -15.54 28.68
C GLY A 536 -4.02 -15.44 27.30
N PRO A 537 -3.90 -14.24 26.69
CA PRO A 537 -3.37 -14.10 25.32
C PRO A 537 -1.93 -14.58 25.16
N GLU A 538 -1.09 -14.36 26.16
CA GLU A 538 0.30 -14.84 26.13
C GLU A 538 0.38 -16.38 26.20
N THR A 539 -0.42 -16.97 27.08
CA THR A 539 -0.53 -18.43 27.21
C THR A 539 -1.10 -19.04 25.92
N LEU A 540 -2.11 -18.39 25.33
CA LEU A 540 -2.72 -18.85 24.06
C LEU A 540 -1.67 -18.89 22.93
N VAL A 541 -0.87 -17.85 22.79
CA VAL A 541 0.19 -17.79 21.76
C VAL A 541 1.28 -18.83 21.99
N LYS A 542 1.58 -19.15 23.25
CA LYS A 542 2.64 -20.08 23.63
C LYS A 542 2.19 -21.54 23.53
N ASP A 543 1.01 -21.85 24.07
CA ASP A 543 0.57 -23.20 24.35
C ASP A 543 -0.66 -23.63 23.48
N GLY A 544 -1.18 -22.72 22.64
CA GLY A 544 -2.37 -22.93 21.80
C GLY A 544 -3.69 -22.97 22.58
N LYS A 545 -3.62 -22.90 23.93
CA LYS A 545 -4.78 -23.05 24.81
C LYS A 545 -4.57 -22.30 26.13
N TRP A 546 -5.65 -21.76 26.66
CA TRP A 546 -5.71 -21.17 28.00
C TRP A 546 -7.00 -21.57 28.72
N THR A 547 -6.92 -21.73 30.04
CA THR A 547 -8.07 -22.01 30.89
C THR A 547 -8.08 -21.05 32.07
N SER A 548 -9.24 -20.47 32.40
CA SER A 548 -9.39 -19.59 33.55
C SER A 548 -9.11 -20.34 34.86
N LYS A 549 -8.66 -19.62 35.91
CA LYS A 549 -8.30 -20.22 37.21
C LYS A 549 -9.46 -20.98 37.85
N CYS A 550 -10.69 -20.54 37.62
CA CYS A 550 -11.90 -21.22 38.12
C CYS A 550 -12.36 -22.37 37.21
N GLY A 551 -11.73 -22.63 36.08
CA GLY A 551 -12.10 -23.66 35.12
C GLY A 551 -13.40 -23.37 34.34
N LEU A 552 -13.94 -22.14 34.43
CA LEU A 552 -15.16 -21.75 33.78
C LEU A 552 -14.98 -21.51 32.28
N ILE A 553 -13.82 -20.90 31.88
CA ILE A 553 -13.53 -20.54 30.52
C ILE A 553 -12.39 -21.41 30.00
N GLU A 554 -12.59 -21.99 28.84
CA GLU A 554 -11.57 -22.68 28.05
C GLU A 554 -11.41 -21.95 26.74
N TRP A 555 -10.20 -21.44 26.44
CA TRP A 555 -9.89 -20.68 25.22
C TRP A 555 -8.87 -21.45 24.39
N ILE A 556 -9.21 -21.76 23.14
CA ILE A 556 -8.47 -22.64 22.24
C ILE A 556 -8.16 -21.85 20.96
N LEU A 557 -6.91 -21.87 20.55
CA LEU A 557 -6.46 -21.31 19.27
C LEU A 557 -6.48 -22.41 18.21
N LEU A 558 -7.15 -22.14 17.11
CA LEU A 558 -7.10 -22.92 15.89
C LEU A 558 -6.31 -22.12 14.84
N ASP A 559 -4.98 -22.29 14.88
CA ASP A 559 -4.03 -21.62 13.99
C ASP A 559 -4.13 -22.20 12.58
N GLY A 560 -4.43 -21.35 11.59
CA GLY A 560 -4.61 -21.70 10.17
C GLY A 560 -5.91 -21.22 9.55
N ASP A 561 -6.17 -21.69 8.34
CA ASP A 561 -7.34 -21.26 7.55
C ASP A 561 -8.66 -21.71 8.21
N PHE A 562 -9.53 -20.76 8.51
CA PHE A 562 -10.87 -21.00 9.06
C PHE A 562 -11.67 -22.02 8.25
N ALA A 563 -11.59 -21.98 6.92
CA ALA A 563 -12.32 -22.89 6.04
C ALA A 563 -11.99 -24.36 6.33
N GLN A 564 -10.77 -24.67 6.79
CA GLN A 564 -10.31 -26.01 7.13
C GLN A 564 -10.48 -26.31 8.63
N ARG A 565 -10.14 -25.34 9.49
CA ARG A 565 -10.05 -25.52 10.93
C ARG A 565 -11.40 -25.55 11.65
N LYS A 566 -12.47 -24.99 11.05
CA LYS A 566 -13.82 -24.95 11.67
C LYS A 566 -14.38 -26.32 12.02
N PHE A 567 -13.95 -27.38 11.33
CA PHE A 567 -14.39 -28.78 11.61
C PHE A 567 -13.75 -29.38 12.85
N GLU A 568 -12.74 -28.74 13.45
CA GLU A 568 -12.08 -29.16 14.67
C GLU A 568 -12.71 -28.56 15.93
N ALA A 569 -13.58 -27.56 15.77
CA ALA A 569 -14.28 -26.89 16.85
C ALA A 569 -15.64 -27.52 17.12
N ASP A 570 -16.09 -27.46 18.39
CA ASP A 570 -17.47 -27.75 18.74
C ASP A 570 -18.41 -26.75 18.03
N ALA A 571 -19.63 -27.18 17.66
CA ALA A 571 -20.58 -26.30 16.98
C ALA A 571 -20.93 -25.08 17.84
N ALA A 572 -20.88 -23.87 17.22
CA ALA A 572 -21.03 -22.63 17.94
C ALA A 572 -22.48 -22.28 18.26
N HIS A 573 -22.68 -21.63 19.41
CA HIS A 573 -23.91 -20.93 19.77
C HIS A 573 -23.80 -19.42 19.41
N LEU A 574 -22.58 -18.86 19.47
CA LEU A 574 -22.28 -17.49 19.07
C LEU A 574 -21.05 -17.49 18.15
N VAL A 575 -21.10 -16.69 17.10
CA VAL A 575 -19.96 -16.43 16.24
C VAL A 575 -19.68 -14.94 16.22
N PHE A 576 -18.49 -14.56 16.64
CA PHE A 576 -17.93 -13.22 16.48
C PHE A 576 -17.16 -13.20 15.15
N PHE A 577 -17.81 -12.70 14.09
CA PHE A 577 -17.26 -12.78 12.73
C PHE A 577 -16.64 -11.44 12.35
N ASP A 578 -15.33 -11.33 12.57
CA ASP A 578 -14.56 -10.09 12.46
C ASP A 578 -13.25 -10.24 11.64
N PRO A 579 -13.24 -11.00 10.54
CA PRO A 579 -12.06 -11.01 9.68
C PRO A 579 -11.89 -9.65 8.98
N PHE A 580 -10.73 -9.42 8.33
CA PHE A 580 -10.55 -8.26 7.46
C PHE A 580 -11.71 -8.11 6.48
N SER A 581 -11.97 -6.85 6.05
CA SER A 581 -13.11 -6.58 5.18
C SER A 581 -13.05 -7.37 3.88
N PHE A 582 -14.20 -7.61 3.28
CA PHE A 582 -14.31 -8.34 2.01
C PHE A 582 -13.51 -7.69 0.85
N LYS A 583 -13.07 -6.45 1.01
CA LYS A 583 -12.20 -5.75 0.06
C LYS A 583 -10.73 -6.18 0.19
N THR A 584 -10.33 -6.63 1.37
CA THR A 584 -8.95 -7.00 1.72
C THR A 584 -8.77 -8.50 1.75
N ASP A 585 -9.70 -9.21 2.39
CA ASP A 585 -9.74 -10.68 2.48
C ASP A 585 -11.15 -11.17 2.15
N GLY A 586 -11.41 -11.31 0.85
CA GLY A 586 -12.74 -11.68 0.35
C GLY A 586 -13.11 -13.14 0.56
N ALA A 587 -12.17 -14.04 0.83
CA ALA A 587 -12.41 -15.49 0.84
C ALA A 587 -13.47 -15.92 1.86
N LEU A 588 -13.42 -15.38 3.08
CA LEU A 588 -14.34 -15.70 4.15
C LEU A 588 -15.75 -15.08 3.98
N TRP A 589 -15.89 -14.09 3.11
CA TRP A 589 -17.14 -13.35 2.90
C TRP A 589 -17.98 -13.88 1.74
N THR A 590 -17.54 -14.95 1.07
CA THR A 590 -18.23 -15.50 -0.11
C THR A 590 -19.47 -16.28 0.25
N LEU A 591 -20.41 -16.41 -0.71
CA LEU A 591 -21.58 -17.26 -0.61
C LEU A 591 -21.20 -18.73 -0.26
N ALA A 592 -20.13 -19.24 -0.89
CA ALA A 592 -19.64 -20.59 -0.62
C ALA A 592 -19.21 -20.78 0.85
N SER A 593 -18.44 -19.81 1.39
CA SER A 593 -18.01 -19.83 2.79
C SER A 593 -19.19 -19.80 3.76
N PHE A 594 -20.21 -18.95 3.50
CA PHE A 594 -21.41 -18.92 4.35
C PHE A 594 -22.28 -20.18 4.22
N ARG A 595 -22.37 -20.80 3.04
CA ARG A 595 -23.06 -22.10 2.88
C ARG A 595 -22.38 -23.20 3.71
N GLU A 596 -21.06 -23.28 3.68
CA GLU A 596 -20.31 -24.23 4.51
C GLU A 596 -20.51 -23.94 6.00
N MET A 597 -20.43 -22.68 6.42
CA MET A 597 -20.65 -22.29 7.81
C MET A 597 -22.09 -22.64 8.27
N TYR A 598 -23.10 -22.37 7.44
CA TYR A 598 -24.48 -22.73 7.73
C TYR A 598 -24.62 -24.24 7.91
N ASN A 599 -24.02 -25.04 7.05
CA ASN A 599 -24.07 -26.50 7.16
C ASN A 599 -23.44 -27.04 8.45
N CYS A 600 -22.40 -26.37 8.98
CA CYS A 600 -21.81 -26.72 10.27
C CYS A 600 -22.68 -26.32 11.47
N LEU A 601 -23.52 -25.29 11.34
CA LEU A 601 -24.21 -24.64 12.45
C LEU A 601 -25.74 -24.82 12.44
N LYS A 602 -26.36 -25.27 11.35
CA LYS A 602 -27.82 -25.34 11.16
C LYS A 602 -28.56 -26.16 12.21
N ASP A 603 -27.87 -27.10 12.83
CA ASP A 603 -28.42 -28.00 13.86
C ASP A 603 -28.33 -27.42 15.29
N GLU A 604 -27.76 -26.19 15.43
CA GLU A 604 -27.65 -25.46 16.69
C GLU A 604 -28.40 -24.11 16.62
N ALA A 605 -28.81 -23.58 17.78
CA ALA A 605 -29.35 -22.22 17.87
C ALA A 605 -28.17 -21.23 17.88
N CYS A 606 -27.66 -20.88 16.70
CA CYS A 606 -26.46 -20.08 16.53
C CYS A 606 -26.74 -18.69 15.96
N LEU A 607 -26.11 -17.68 16.56
CA LEU A 607 -26.12 -16.30 16.09
C LEU A 607 -24.72 -15.86 15.66
N ILE A 608 -24.64 -15.19 14.52
CA ILE A 608 -23.42 -14.63 13.96
C ILE A 608 -23.49 -13.10 14.03
N TYR A 609 -22.57 -12.49 14.73
CA TYR A 609 -22.44 -11.04 14.86
C TYR A 609 -21.27 -10.55 14.00
N THR A 610 -21.50 -9.52 13.19
CA THR A 610 -20.46 -8.93 12.36
C THR A 610 -20.67 -7.44 12.16
N TYR A 611 -19.58 -6.71 11.98
CA TYR A 611 -19.57 -5.25 11.81
C TYR A 611 -20.07 -4.78 10.42
N THR A 612 -20.29 -5.68 9.46
CA THR A 612 -20.69 -5.30 8.09
C THR A 612 -22.17 -4.92 8.01
N ASN A 613 -22.48 -3.98 7.10
CA ASN A 613 -23.86 -3.67 6.66
C ASN A 613 -24.02 -3.82 5.14
N SER A 614 -23.07 -4.49 4.48
CA SER A 614 -23.04 -4.66 3.02
C SER A 614 -24.23 -5.46 2.51
N THR A 615 -24.93 -4.91 1.50
CA THR A 615 -26.05 -5.59 0.83
C THR A 615 -25.61 -6.93 0.20
N ALA A 616 -24.46 -6.97 -0.44
CA ALA A 616 -23.95 -8.21 -1.07
C ALA A 616 -23.61 -9.30 -0.04
N ILE A 617 -23.11 -8.92 1.15
CA ILE A 617 -22.82 -9.87 2.23
C ILE A 617 -24.13 -10.37 2.87
N ARG A 618 -25.09 -9.49 3.14
CA ARG A 618 -26.42 -9.88 3.62
C ARG A 618 -27.14 -10.82 2.63
N ALA A 619 -27.00 -10.54 1.33
CA ALA A 619 -27.51 -11.42 0.28
C ALA A 619 -26.81 -12.80 0.29
N ALA A 620 -25.49 -12.85 0.52
CA ALA A 620 -24.75 -14.09 0.63
C ALA A 620 -25.20 -14.92 1.85
N MET A 621 -25.43 -14.28 3.01
CA MET A 621 -25.95 -14.97 4.20
C MET A 621 -27.37 -15.51 3.99
N LEU A 622 -28.27 -14.73 3.38
CA LEU A 622 -29.63 -15.18 3.03
C LEU A 622 -29.61 -16.36 2.07
N ALA A 623 -28.83 -16.27 0.99
CA ALA A 623 -28.68 -17.35 0.00
C ALA A 623 -28.00 -18.60 0.56
N ALA A 624 -27.26 -18.48 1.66
CA ALA A 624 -26.68 -19.59 2.41
C ALA A 624 -27.67 -20.30 3.34
N GLY A 625 -28.84 -19.68 3.64
CA GLY A 625 -29.88 -20.22 4.49
C GLY A 625 -30.03 -19.56 5.88
N PHE A 626 -29.20 -18.58 6.21
CA PHE A 626 -29.36 -17.81 7.45
C PHE A 626 -30.52 -16.82 7.35
N ALA A 627 -31.31 -16.68 8.42
CA ALA A 627 -32.10 -15.48 8.61
C ALA A 627 -31.18 -14.30 8.94
N VAL A 628 -31.50 -13.10 8.46
CA VAL A 628 -30.65 -11.92 8.63
C VAL A 628 -31.43 -10.79 9.30
N ALA A 629 -30.86 -10.25 10.37
CA ALA A 629 -31.39 -9.13 11.15
C ALA A 629 -30.45 -7.92 11.09
N LYS A 630 -31.01 -6.76 11.44
CA LYS A 630 -30.23 -5.55 11.70
C LYS A 630 -29.66 -5.61 13.10
N GLY A 631 -28.36 -5.40 13.20
CA GLY A 631 -27.68 -5.22 14.49
C GLY A 631 -27.60 -3.74 14.89
N GLN A 632 -27.07 -3.49 16.08
CA GLN A 632 -26.91 -2.14 16.64
C GLN A 632 -25.91 -1.31 15.82
N SER A 633 -25.97 0.01 15.96
CA SER A 633 -25.03 0.93 15.37
C SER A 633 -23.67 0.87 16.08
N THR A 634 -22.56 0.95 15.32
CA THR A 634 -21.21 1.06 15.87
C THR A 634 -20.47 2.21 15.18
N GLY A 635 -20.01 3.19 15.93
CA GLY A 635 -19.32 4.36 15.41
C GLY A 635 -20.12 5.07 14.30
N PRO A 636 -19.54 5.26 13.08
CA PRO A 636 -20.22 5.97 11.99
C PRO A 636 -21.24 5.13 11.23
N LYS A 637 -21.34 3.82 11.51
CA LYS A 637 -22.31 2.93 10.86
C LYS A 637 -23.64 2.96 11.59
N SER A 638 -24.71 3.22 10.86
CA SER A 638 -26.07 3.28 11.41
C SER A 638 -26.61 1.92 11.86
N GLU A 639 -26.08 0.84 11.33
CA GLU A 639 -26.46 -0.55 11.65
C GLU A 639 -25.34 -1.54 11.31
N THR A 640 -25.35 -2.67 11.98
CA THR A 640 -24.50 -3.85 11.71
C THR A 640 -25.35 -5.01 11.23
N THR A 641 -24.82 -6.23 11.19
CA THR A 641 -25.59 -7.41 10.74
C THR A 641 -25.52 -8.52 11.78
N VAL A 642 -26.66 -9.14 12.03
CA VAL A 642 -26.78 -10.39 12.78
C VAL A 642 -27.39 -11.45 11.86
N ALA A 643 -26.73 -12.61 11.73
CA ALA A 643 -27.30 -13.75 11.01
C ALA A 643 -27.67 -14.87 12.01
N LEU A 644 -28.73 -15.58 11.72
CA LEU A 644 -29.30 -16.59 12.61
C LEU A 644 -29.53 -17.89 11.86
N THR A 645 -29.26 -19.01 12.53
CA THR A 645 -29.78 -20.32 12.08
C THR A 645 -31.27 -20.38 12.31
N THR A 646 -31.97 -21.33 11.66
CA THR A 646 -33.42 -21.51 11.81
C THR A 646 -33.82 -21.71 13.27
N LYS A 647 -33.07 -22.54 14.02
CA LYS A 647 -33.31 -22.76 15.46
C LYS A 647 -33.11 -21.48 16.30
N ALA A 648 -32.13 -20.67 15.96
CA ALA A 648 -31.94 -19.38 16.66
C ALA A 648 -33.05 -18.38 16.36
N GLN A 649 -33.59 -18.40 15.15
CA GLN A 649 -34.72 -17.55 14.78
C GLN A 649 -35.96 -17.82 15.63
N GLU A 650 -36.21 -19.09 15.98
CA GLU A 650 -37.30 -19.50 16.85
C GLU A 650 -37.12 -19.05 18.31
N SER A 651 -35.89 -19.04 18.79
CA SER A 651 -35.54 -18.70 20.18
C SER A 651 -35.32 -17.20 20.43
N GLU A 652 -35.17 -16.39 19.40
CA GLU A 652 -34.84 -14.93 19.47
C GLU A 652 -35.86 -14.05 18.76
N PRO A 653 -37.13 -14.02 19.18
CA PRO A 653 -38.19 -13.29 18.47
C PRO A 653 -38.02 -11.76 18.50
N GLY A 654 -37.13 -11.23 19.34
CA GLY A 654 -36.93 -9.79 19.52
C GLY A 654 -35.96 -9.15 18.50
N LEU A 655 -35.32 -9.91 17.64
CA LEU A 655 -34.40 -9.36 16.64
C LEU A 655 -35.14 -8.80 15.42
N SER A 656 -34.70 -7.61 14.98
CA SER A 656 -35.28 -6.93 13.80
C SER A 656 -34.81 -7.55 12.51
N LEU A 657 -35.48 -8.59 12.03
CA LEU A 657 -35.16 -9.23 10.75
C LEU A 657 -35.28 -8.23 9.60
N LEU A 658 -34.51 -8.44 8.53
CA LEU A 658 -34.67 -7.71 7.28
C LEU A 658 -36.07 -8.00 6.73
N ASP A 659 -36.80 -6.96 6.38
CA ASP A 659 -38.21 -7.00 5.97
C ASP A 659 -38.39 -6.95 4.43
N ARG A 660 -39.63 -6.95 3.99
CA ARG A 660 -39.94 -6.80 2.56
C ARG A 660 -39.46 -5.48 1.99
N THR A 661 -39.39 -4.41 2.76
CA THR A 661 -38.86 -3.12 2.32
C THR A 661 -37.39 -3.22 1.97
N TRP A 662 -36.64 -4.02 2.73
CA TRP A 662 -35.25 -4.33 2.40
C TRP A 662 -35.17 -5.19 1.12
N LEU A 663 -36.02 -6.22 0.99
CA LEU A 663 -36.09 -7.08 -0.19
C LEU A 663 -36.40 -6.29 -1.47
N ASP A 664 -37.36 -5.37 -1.43
CA ASP A 664 -37.75 -4.53 -2.57
C ASP A 664 -36.59 -3.59 -2.99
N ARG A 665 -35.83 -3.07 -2.02
CA ARG A 665 -34.62 -2.27 -2.30
C ARG A 665 -33.52 -3.12 -2.88
N TRP A 666 -33.31 -4.33 -2.33
CA TRP A 666 -32.32 -5.28 -2.82
C TRP A 666 -32.57 -5.67 -4.29
N GLN A 667 -33.81 -5.97 -4.67
CA GLN A 667 -34.18 -6.32 -6.04
C GLN A 667 -33.84 -5.22 -7.07
N ARG A 668 -33.87 -3.96 -6.65
CA ARG A 668 -33.54 -2.78 -7.48
C ARG A 668 -32.07 -2.36 -7.42
N SER A 669 -31.27 -3.01 -6.59
CA SER A 669 -29.86 -2.67 -6.39
C SER A 669 -28.97 -3.28 -7.45
N ASP A 670 -27.98 -2.54 -7.93
CA ASP A 670 -26.90 -3.06 -8.78
C ASP A 670 -25.99 -4.03 -8.02
N ALA A 671 -25.95 -3.93 -6.68
CA ALA A 671 -25.18 -4.80 -5.78
C ALA A 671 -26.00 -5.97 -5.21
N LYS A 672 -27.01 -6.46 -5.95
CA LYS A 672 -27.91 -7.55 -5.50
C LYS A 672 -27.26 -8.93 -5.47
N ALA A 673 -26.24 -9.18 -6.30
CA ALA A 673 -25.57 -10.46 -6.31
C ALA A 673 -24.85 -10.74 -4.97
N PRO A 674 -24.95 -11.96 -4.42
CA PRO A 674 -24.19 -12.37 -3.27
C PRO A 674 -22.69 -12.23 -3.53
N PHE A 675 -21.94 -11.79 -2.52
CA PHE A 675 -20.50 -11.61 -2.69
C PHE A 675 -19.82 -12.95 -2.99
N GLY A 676 -18.97 -12.97 -4.01
CA GLY A 676 -18.18 -14.15 -4.41
C GLY A 676 -19.00 -15.31 -4.94
N CYS A 677 -20.26 -15.10 -5.41
CA CYS A 677 -20.98 -16.13 -6.14
C CYS A 677 -20.30 -16.39 -7.50
N ALA A 678 -20.27 -17.66 -7.93
CA ALA A 678 -19.76 -18.01 -9.24
C ALA A 678 -20.76 -17.57 -10.35
N ASP A 679 -20.28 -17.27 -11.54
CA ASP A 679 -21.11 -16.78 -12.66
C ASP A 679 -22.26 -17.73 -13.04
N HIS A 680 -22.09 -19.03 -12.79
CA HIS A 680 -23.10 -20.07 -13.04
C HIS A 680 -24.00 -20.37 -11.82
N ASP A 681 -23.73 -19.80 -10.63
CA ASP A 681 -24.53 -19.98 -9.44
C ASP A 681 -25.62 -18.88 -9.42
N THR A 682 -26.78 -19.21 -9.95
CA THR A 682 -27.95 -18.30 -10.03
C THR A 682 -29.07 -18.65 -9.06
N ASP A 683 -28.92 -19.71 -8.27
CA ASP A 683 -29.95 -20.20 -7.33
C ASP A 683 -30.38 -19.15 -6.31
N TRP A 684 -29.49 -18.22 -5.97
CA TRP A 684 -29.77 -17.12 -5.06
C TRP A 684 -30.89 -16.18 -5.55
N GLN A 685 -31.11 -16.11 -6.87
CA GLN A 685 -32.13 -15.26 -7.47
C GLN A 685 -33.55 -15.75 -7.09
N GLU A 686 -33.71 -17.03 -6.86
CA GLU A 686 -34.94 -17.64 -6.38
C GLU A 686 -34.93 -17.84 -4.85
N THR A 687 -33.77 -18.21 -4.27
CA THR A 687 -33.64 -18.51 -2.85
C THR A 687 -33.90 -17.29 -1.97
N ILE A 688 -33.35 -16.11 -2.32
CA ILE A 688 -33.48 -14.90 -1.51
C ILE A 688 -34.93 -14.40 -1.48
N PRO A 689 -35.64 -14.21 -2.61
CA PRO A 689 -37.04 -13.77 -2.59
C PRO A 689 -37.99 -14.74 -1.88
N ASN A 690 -37.70 -16.03 -1.96
CA ASN A 690 -38.47 -17.11 -1.33
C ASN A 690 -37.99 -17.48 0.09
N HIS A 691 -37.04 -16.76 0.65
CA HIS A 691 -36.52 -17.05 1.99
C HIS A 691 -37.63 -16.97 3.03
N PRO A 692 -37.74 -17.94 3.97
CA PRO A 692 -38.83 -18.02 4.96
C PRO A 692 -39.08 -16.73 5.76
N GLN A 693 -38.03 -15.95 6.06
CA GLN A 693 -38.17 -14.68 6.77
C GLN A 693 -39.02 -13.62 6.03
N PHE A 694 -39.20 -13.72 4.72
CA PHE A 694 -40.02 -12.84 3.90
C PHE A 694 -41.42 -13.40 3.62
N ALA A 695 -41.74 -14.61 4.11
CA ALA A 695 -43.07 -15.17 3.98
C ALA A 695 -44.11 -14.27 4.67
N LYS A 696 -45.29 -14.10 4.05
CA LYS A 696 -46.39 -13.37 4.71
C LYS A 696 -46.77 -14.16 5.96
N PRO A 697 -46.98 -13.50 7.12
CA PRO A 697 -47.57 -14.18 8.26
C PRO A 697 -48.92 -14.77 7.82
N CYS A 698 -49.09 -16.07 8.06
CA CYS A 698 -50.37 -16.73 7.85
C CYS A 698 -51.41 -15.98 8.71
N ARG A 699 -52.39 -15.32 8.06
CA ARG A 699 -53.54 -14.73 8.81
C ARG A 699 -54.21 -15.89 9.50
N THR A 700 -54.02 -16.05 10.79
CA THR A 700 -54.92 -16.87 11.63
C THR A 700 -56.29 -16.26 11.46
N ALA A 701 -57.18 -17.01 10.84
CA ALA A 701 -58.60 -16.68 10.79
C ALA A 701 -59.10 -16.57 12.23
N HIS A 702 -59.40 -15.35 12.68
CA HIS A 702 -60.29 -15.19 13.81
C HIS A 702 -61.63 -15.75 13.33
N ILE A 703 -61.96 -16.93 13.80
CA ILE A 703 -63.35 -17.42 13.81
C ILE A 703 -64.00 -16.68 14.95
N ASP A 704 -64.80 -15.67 14.59
CA ASP A 704 -65.79 -15.07 15.51
C ASP A 704 -66.77 -16.14 15.94
N ALA A 705 -66.91 -16.34 17.28
CA ALA A 705 -68.06 -16.97 17.90
C ALA A 705 -68.44 -16.13 19.14
#